data_de2073af015104bff841131eb3b3c806
#
_entry.id   de2073af015104bff841131eb3b3c806
#
_cell.length_a   1.000
_cell.length_b   1.000
_cell.length_c   1.000
_cell.angle_alpha   90.00
_cell.angle_beta   90.00
_cell.angle_gamma   90.00
#
_symmetry.space_group_name_H-M   'P 1'
#
loop_
_entity.id
_entity.type
_entity.pdbx_description
1 polymer ?
#
loop_
_entity_poly.entity_id
_entity_poly.type
_entity_poly.pdbx_seq_one_letter_code
_entity_poly.pdbx_strand_id
1 'polypeptide(L)'
;MKKPNFFSKFYLDKEKDIIINLYKQNDDEIEYILETPNHNTGNLITNLAKVCNVSTIKNSQNMKIIKGIIPACVNSTNEDIYIFKLGDIHIANIYSSGRIEQFCTVPAIIKTLMSQTKDYNLSVDKTLVNSYIPKKTKFRTDLHTHMNANLSPDTLIALGIKHQIRYSLYCIQKFNLVLTPEQEKKILNYRKEVEKKYKDSELKGKKLERKINDETYINFADLILNNLDNAEQNILKIRKPLAILKDGQAVFTNLEKVYVNRYIFAKGKPSKNKINLSIEKIEQIPEKDIKNFVKQMLDDTNPESPYKNNTLLQDKLLWIGREYQKQGIEYAEIANTTLVRKGTDSINFLKEIHEILPYVEKETGVKLRFLAAIRRVWLTPKDTTAGLNELRENLDVLKAVAKSPYVVGSDIIGEEINDISEFRPVINELVQYAINEDNGFTIRIHAGENDSLRDNVAKSIECVKDSVLPNQKIPRIRIGHGLYTADLNSEAGKQLINTIKESGAVLEFQLTSNVRLNNLSSLNNHPLKKYLLNDIKCVQGTDGFGFYGTDTIEEQLALYNILDLSDSDFLKMKKVENEILDFNNTYFSEKSKKFSEFLDGRTIEEAISNLQEANIQKSKENSIVLKHNNNVESAKVLKDLVTTLPEDKVPIIIAGGSFNARGRETVLDESGKKILTELIKKVNSKKAYFVVGHKMQGYEKALIDISKKLNKNFEINAIIPKLVSENVKNNILEEKISGVCISPEEEEFGIYKSFNYEIFERRNSVVLAFDGNSPVSNLVQEAKNGKGKAKIYVNSDVSTLKEKAKSLTGYVVPFNATENIVEQILNETPELRDIQNS
;
A
#
# COMPACT_ATOMS: atom_id res chain seq x y z
N MET A 1 32.76 -23.25 43.99
CA MET A 1 31.85 -23.47 42.84
C MET A 1 32.70 -24.11 41.73
N LYS A 2 32.33 -25.32 41.29
CA LYS A 2 32.96 -25.92 40.12
C LYS A 2 32.68 -25.02 38.92
N LYS A 3 33.70 -24.67 38.07
CA LYS A 3 33.46 -23.96 36.82
C LYS A 3 32.54 -24.81 35.96
N PRO A 4 31.43 -24.29 35.45
CA PRO A 4 30.55 -25.06 34.56
C PRO A 4 31.35 -25.54 33.35
N ASN A 5 31.19 -26.79 32.95
CA ASN A 5 31.89 -27.34 31.82
C ASN A 5 31.29 -26.80 30.53
N PHE A 6 32.11 -26.14 29.69
CA PHE A 6 31.72 -25.72 28.35
C PHE A 6 31.18 -26.93 27.58
N PHE A 7 29.99 -26.76 26.99
CA PHE A 7 29.25 -27.84 26.35
C PHE A 7 29.23 -27.69 24.83
N SER A 8 28.77 -26.51 24.37
CA SER A 8 28.67 -26.20 22.96
C SER A 8 28.48 -24.69 22.76
N LYS A 9 28.48 -24.24 21.51
CA LYS A 9 28.15 -22.86 21.15
C LYS A 9 27.48 -22.79 19.79
N PHE A 10 26.66 -21.75 19.57
CA PHE A 10 26.15 -21.40 18.26
C PHE A 10 25.96 -19.89 18.10
N TYR A 11 25.85 -19.43 16.87
CA TYR A 11 25.68 -18.02 16.54
C TYR A 11 24.20 -17.72 16.27
N LEU A 12 23.64 -16.79 17.01
CA LEU A 12 22.32 -16.20 16.68
C LEU A 12 22.44 -15.22 15.52
N ASP A 13 23.56 -14.49 15.48
CA ASP A 13 23.96 -13.65 14.36
C ASP A 13 25.49 -13.68 14.24
N LYS A 14 25.97 -14.30 13.16
CA LYS A 14 27.40 -14.48 12.96
C LYS A 14 28.11 -13.18 12.55
N GLU A 15 27.43 -12.30 11.83
CA GLU A 15 28.02 -11.03 11.40
C GLU A 15 28.12 -10.01 12.52
N LYS A 16 27.25 -10.10 13.52
CA LYS A 16 27.22 -9.20 14.67
C LYS A 16 27.81 -9.81 15.93
N ASP A 17 28.48 -10.96 15.80
CA ASP A 17 29.07 -11.70 16.92
C ASP A 17 28.11 -11.94 18.09
N ILE A 18 26.84 -12.23 17.78
CA ILE A 18 25.86 -12.60 18.81
C ILE A 18 25.96 -14.09 19.02
N ILE A 19 26.56 -14.48 20.14
CA ILE A 19 26.94 -15.85 20.43
C ILE A 19 26.16 -16.37 21.64
N ILE A 20 25.70 -17.60 21.53
CA ILE A 20 25.23 -18.39 22.68
C ILE A 20 26.30 -19.40 23.04
N ASN A 21 26.88 -19.27 24.20
CA ASN A 21 27.73 -20.24 24.82
C ASN A 21 26.91 -21.09 25.82
N LEU A 22 27.02 -22.40 25.70
CA LEU A 22 26.28 -23.38 26.48
C LEU A 22 27.22 -24.11 27.45
N TYR A 23 26.77 -24.26 28.68
CA TYR A 23 27.53 -24.90 29.76
C TYR A 23 26.64 -25.95 30.44
N LYS A 24 27.15 -27.17 30.57
CA LYS A 24 26.44 -28.23 31.25
C LYS A 24 26.48 -28.00 32.77
N GLN A 25 25.32 -27.85 33.37
CA GLN A 25 25.16 -27.72 34.83
C GLN A 25 24.99 -29.09 35.51
N ASN A 26 24.11 -29.91 34.93
CA ASN A 26 23.86 -31.30 35.27
C ASN A 26 23.21 -31.99 34.07
N ASP A 27 22.69 -33.20 34.20
CA ASP A 27 22.07 -33.94 33.10
C ASP A 27 20.68 -33.35 32.74
N ASP A 28 20.03 -32.66 33.64
CA ASP A 28 18.67 -32.12 33.47
C ASP A 28 18.68 -30.64 33.01
N GLU A 29 19.81 -29.92 33.09
CA GLU A 29 19.88 -28.50 32.84
C GLU A 29 21.17 -28.05 32.19
N ILE A 30 21.07 -27.14 31.19
CA ILE A 30 22.21 -26.38 30.67
C ILE A 30 22.05 -24.89 30.99
N GLU A 31 23.17 -24.25 31.34
CA GLU A 31 23.25 -22.78 31.42
C GLU A 31 23.63 -22.25 30.04
N TYR A 32 22.93 -21.24 29.56
CA TYR A 32 23.34 -20.48 28.42
C TYR A 32 23.86 -19.09 28.82
N ILE A 33 24.87 -18.61 28.07
CA ILE A 33 25.37 -17.25 28.14
C ILE A 33 25.25 -16.65 26.75
N LEU A 34 24.35 -15.68 26.59
CA LEU A 34 24.21 -14.89 25.38
C LEU A 34 25.03 -13.63 25.51
N GLU A 35 25.96 -13.44 24.62
CA GLU A 35 26.83 -12.27 24.54
C GLU A 35 26.49 -11.46 23.29
N THR A 36 26.26 -10.16 23.44
CA THR A 36 26.02 -9.27 22.35
C THR A 36 26.92 -8.03 22.48
N PRO A 37 27.82 -7.79 21.51
CA PRO A 37 28.67 -6.60 21.52
C PRO A 37 27.89 -5.32 21.21
N ASN A 38 26.68 -5.46 20.65
CA ASN A 38 25.81 -4.32 20.38
C ASN A 38 24.74 -4.21 21.47
N HIS A 39 24.87 -3.19 22.33
CA HIS A 39 23.97 -2.94 23.44
C HIS A 39 22.51 -2.71 22.98
N ASN A 40 22.31 -2.03 21.86
CA ASN A 40 20.97 -1.77 21.30
C ASN A 40 20.31 -3.06 20.81
N THR A 41 21.05 -3.91 20.10
CA THR A 41 20.55 -5.23 19.67
C THR A 41 20.23 -6.12 20.87
N GLY A 42 21.08 -6.12 21.88
CA GLY A 42 20.83 -6.85 23.12
C GLY A 42 19.58 -6.35 23.88
N ASN A 43 19.38 -5.05 23.92
CA ASN A 43 18.15 -4.46 24.51
C ASN A 43 16.92 -4.85 23.70
N LEU A 44 17.00 -4.81 22.38
CA LEU A 44 15.90 -5.19 21.51
C LEU A 44 15.52 -6.66 21.70
N ILE A 45 16.49 -7.58 21.72
CA ILE A 45 16.26 -9.01 21.99
C ILE A 45 15.58 -9.18 23.35
N THR A 46 16.04 -8.48 24.39
CA THR A 46 15.47 -8.59 25.74
C THR A 46 14.05 -8.01 25.82
N ASN A 47 13.79 -6.90 25.15
CA ASN A 47 12.53 -6.17 25.27
C ASN A 47 11.44 -6.72 24.34
N LEU A 48 11.81 -7.19 23.15
CA LEU A 48 10.86 -7.66 22.14
C LEU A 48 10.65 -9.18 22.18
N ALA A 49 11.69 -9.92 22.49
CA ALA A 49 11.64 -11.37 22.62
C ALA A 49 12.02 -11.75 24.06
N LYS A 50 11.05 -12.20 24.85
CA LYS A 50 11.34 -12.77 26.17
C LYS A 50 12.34 -13.91 25.98
N VAL A 51 13.54 -13.75 26.50
CA VAL A 51 14.58 -14.79 26.47
C VAL A 51 14.23 -15.88 27.48
N CYS A 52 14.45 -17.15 27.14
CA CYS A 52 14.09 -18.25 28.05
C CYS A 52 14.84 -18.16 29.39
N ASN A 53 14.10 -18.34 30.47
CA ASN A 53 14.59 -18.51 31.84
C ASN A 53 15.80 -17.65 32.24
N VAL A 54 15.70 -16.34 32.03
CA VAL A 54 16.78 -15.39 32.36
C VAL A 54 17.04 -15.38 33.86
N SER A 55 18.25 -15.74 34.23
CA SER A 55 18.71 -15.70 35.63
C SER A 55 19.50 -14.44 35.96
N THR A 56 20.18 -13.84 35.00
CA THR A 56 21.01 -12.67 35.23
C THR A 56 21.18 -11.85 33.95
N ILE A 57 21.11 -10.53 34.06
CA ILE A 57 21.49 -9.58 33.03
C ILE A 57 22.63 -8.72 33.52
N LYS A 58 23.74 -8.65 32.78
CA LYS A 58 24.84 -7.73 33.04
C LYS A 58 25.00 -6.78 31.85
N ASN A 59 25.12 -5.50 32.13
CA ASN A 59 25.39 -4.46 31.17
C ASN A 59 26.77 -3.87 31.40
N SER A 60 27.54 -3.71 30.34
CA SER A 60 28.75 -2.90 30.31
C SER A 60 28.62 -1.85 29.21
N GLN A 61 29.51 -0.86 29.13
CA GLN A 61 29.42 0.23 28.15
C GLN A 61 29.32 -0.25 26.71
N ASN A 62 29.86 -1.43 26.36
CA ASN A 62 29.93 -1.92 25.01
C ASN A 62 29.37 -3.34 24.82
N MET A 63 28.82 -3.97 25.83
CA MET A 63 28.36 -5.36 25.74
C MET A 63 27.23 -5.66 26.74
N LYS A 64 26.24 -6.44 26.27
CA LYS A 64 25.20 -7.00 27.11
C LYS A 64 25.38 -8.51 27.22
N ILE A 65 25.37 -9.01 28.43
CA ILE A 65 25.46 -10.44 28.76
C ILE A 65 24.16 -10.87 29.43
N ILE A 66 23.52 -11.86 28.87
CA ILE A 66 22.29 -12.47 29.37
C ILE A 66 22.59 -13.93 29.70
N LYS A 67 22.24 -14.33 30.89
CA LYS A 67 22.40 -15.71 31.39
C LYS A 67 21.06 -16.31 31.77
N GLY A 68 20.87 -17.56 31.47
CA GLY A 68 19.68 -18.31 31.82
C GLY A 68 19.91 -19.82 31.83
N ILE A 69 18.92 -20.55 32.29
CA ILE A 69 18.92 -22.01 32.37
C ILE A 69 17.87 -22.57 31.43
N ILE A 70 18.22 -23.62 30.70
CA ILE A 70 17.29 -24.34 29.83
C ILE A 70 17.15 -25.76 30.40
N PRO A 71 15.95 -26.18 30.81
CA PRO A 71 15.67 -27.53 31.27
C PRO A 71 15.69 -28.51 30.10
N ALA A 72 16.08 -29.74 30.37
CA ALA A 72 16.01 -30.82 29.40
C ALA A 72 14.56 -31.21 29.10
N CYS A 73 14.29 -31.48 27.83
CA CYS A 73 13.07 -32.10 27.34
C CYS A 73 13.43 -33.44 26.71
N VAL A 74 12.57 -34.44 26.79
CA VAL A 74 12.77 -35.72 26.13
C VAL A 74 11.98 -35.77 24.83
N ASN A 75 12.62 -36.18 23.75
CA ASN A 75 11.95 -36.36 22.46
C ASN A 75 11.40 -37.80 22.28
N SER A 76 10.75 -38.06 21.16
CA SER A 76 10.19 -39.37 20.82
C SER A 76 11.23 -40.47 20.66
N THR A 77 12.54 -40.15 20.57
CA THR A 77 13.65 -41.10 20.47
C THR A 77 14.37 -41.31 21.81
N ASN A 78 13.83 -40.80 22.91
CA ASN A 78 14.43 -40.82 24.25
C ASN A 78 15.77 -40.08 24.34
N GLU A 79 16.05 -39.14 23.44
CA GLU A 79 17.21 -38.27 23.51
C GLU A 79 16.86 -36.98 24.25
N ASP A 80 17.69 -36.55 25.20
CA ASP A 80 17.52 -35.29 25.90
C ASP A 80 17.80 -34.13 24.96
N ILE A 81 16.83 -33.22 24.90
CA ILE A 81 16.89 -32.02 24.07
C ILE A 81 16.67 -30.79 24.96
N TYR A 82 17.51 -29.79 24.81
CA TYR A 82 17.34 -28.48 25.45
C TYR A 82 16.83 -27.50 24.39
N ILE A 83 15.62 -26.99 24.60
CA ILE A 83 14.95 -26.12 23.60
C ILE A 83 15.23 -24.66 23.93
N PHE A 84 16.01 -24.01 23.07
CA PHE A 84 16.24 -22.57 23.16
C PHE A 84 15.18 -21.78 22.42
N LYS A 85 14.51 -20.88 23.14
CA LYS A 85 13.45 -20.02 22.58
C LYS A 85 13.73 -18.54 22.85
N LEU A 86 13.22 -17.70 21.96
CA LEU A 86 13.06 -16.26 22.18
C LEU A 86 11.57 -15.93 22.14
N GLY A 87 10.95 -15.72 23.32
CA GLY A 87 9.50 -15.70 23.45
C GLY A 87 8.90 -17.06 23.07
N ASP A 88 7.95 -17.03 22.16
CA ASP A 88 7.33 -18.26 21.62
C ASP A 88 8.05 -18.83 20.40
N ILE A 89 9.12 -18.16 19.94
CA ILE A 89 9.85 -18.55 18.74
C ILE A 89 10.91 -19.59 19.10
N HIS A 90 10.80 -20.76 18.50
CA HIS A 90 11.76 -21.85 18.63
C HIS A 90 13.00 -21.58 17.78
N ILE A 91 14.15 -21.40 18.43
CA ILE A 91 15.40 -21.01 17.77
C ILE A 91 16.28 -22.21 17.46
N ALA A 92 16.48 -23.09 18.44
CA ALA A 92 17.35 -24.23 18.29
C ALA A 92 16.97 -25.38 19.22
N ASN A 93 17.20 -26.60 18.75
CA ASN A 93 17.32 -27.80 19.57
C ASN A 93 18.80 -28.02 19.88
N ILE A 94 19.12 -28.21 21.14
CA ILE A 94 20.45 -28.55 21.62
C ILE A 94 20.37 -29.96 22.17
N TYR A 95 21.09 -30.88 21.58
CA TYR A 95 21.05 -32.29 21.95
C TYR A 95 22.07 -32.60 23.04
N SER A 96 21.83 -33.66 23.82
CA SER A 96 22.75 -34.10 24.88
C SER A 96 24.16 -34.42 24.36
N SER A 97 24.29 -34.76 23.09
CA SER A 97 25.55 -34.93 22.36
C SER A 97 26.33 -33.62 22.10
N GLY A 98 25.73 -32.46 22.35
CA GLY A 98 26.29 -31.15 21.97
C GLY A 98 25.98 -30.74 20.52
N ARG A 99 25.28 -31.57 19.75
CA ARG A 99 24.78 -31.23 18.42
C ARG A 99 23.71 -30.13 18.54
N ILE A 100 23.73 -29.18 17.62
CA ILE A 100 22.76 -28.07 17.57
C ILE A 100 22.04 -28.11 16.22
N GLU A 101 20.73 -28.10 16.28
CA GLU A 101 19.83 -27.91 15.14
C GLU A 101 19.17 -26.56 15.24
N GLN A 102 19.66 -25.61 14.46
CA GLN A 102 19.20 -24.24 14.51
C GLN A 102 18.12 -24.01 13.44
N PHE A 103 16.97 -23.48 13.87
CA PHE A 103 15.80 -23.23 13.01
C PHE A 103 15.70 -21.77 12.59
N CYS A 104 16.23 -20.87 13.42
CA CYS A 104 16.07 -19.44 13.20
C CYS A 104 17.27 -18.66 13.71
N THR A 105 17.44 -17.45 13.21
CA THR A 105 18.47 -16.50 13.66
C THR A 105 17.84 -15.24 14.22
N VAL A 106 18.63 -14.46 14.97
CA VAL A 106 18.18 -13.15 15.48
C VAL A 106 17.70 -12.22 14.36
N PRO A 107 18.36 -12.10 13.23
CA PRO A 107 17.85 -11.30 12.11
C PRO A 107 16.42 -11.67 11.68
N ALA A 108 16.15 -12.96 11.52
CA ALA A 108 14.81 -13.44 11.15
C ALA A 108 13.76 -13.12 12.21
N ILE A 109 14.11 -13.32 13.50
CA ILE A 109 13.22 -13.04 14.62
C ILE A 109 12.94 -11.55 14.72
N ILE A 110 13.98 -10.73 14.69
CA ILE A 110 13.85 -9.28 14.73
C ILE A 110 12.94 -8.79 13.61
N LYS A 111 13.07 -9.28 12.38
CA LYS A 111 12.18 -8.97 11.28
C LYS A 111 10.74 -9.33 11.56
N THR A 112 10.49 -10.53 12.08
CA THR A 112 9.14 -10.97 12.42
C THR A 112 8.54 -10.11 13.52
N LEU A 113 9.31 -9.82 14.57
CA LEU A 113 8.89 -8.95 15.67
C LEU A 113 8.71 -7.49 15.21
N MET A 114 9.53 -7.02 14.28
CA MET A 114 9.45 -5.67 13.71
C MET A 114 8.27 -5.49 12.76
N SER A 115 7.82 -6.51 12.09
CA SER A 115 6.55 -6.47 11.36
C SER A 115 5.37 -6.23 12.31
N GLN A 116 5.53 -6.59 13.57
CA GLN A 116 4.56 -6.36 14.65
C GLN A 116 4.75 -5.03 15.36
N THR A 117 6.00 -4.55 15.54
CA THR A 117 6.34 -3.41 16.43
C THR A 117 6.97 -2.20 15.75
N LYS A 118 7.66 -2.34 14.58
CA LYS A 118 8.21 -1.29 13.75
C LYS A 118 9.53 -0.64 13.91
N ASP A 119 10.46 -1.19 14.56
CA ASP A 119 11.77 -0.60 14.55
C ASP A 119 12.58 -1.05 13.33
N TYR A 120 12.57 -0.23 12.26
CA TYR A 120 13.26 -0.47 10.98
C TYR A 120 14.75 -0.13 10.99
N ASN A 121 15.29 0.29 12.13
CA ASN A 121 16.69 0.68 12.22
C ASN A 121 17.68 -0.49 12.27
N LEU A 122 17.18 -1.74 12.20
CA LEU A 122 18.04 -2.91 12.17
C LEU A 122 18.30 -3.37 10.73
N SER A 123 19.51 -3.17 10.28
CA SER A 123 20.01 -3.77 9.06
C SER A 123 20.04 -5.29 9.23
N VAL A 124 19.26 -6.00 8.42
CA VAL A 124 19.18 -7.46 8.43
C VAL A 124 19.81 -7.99 7.15
N ASP A 125 20.72 -8.96 7.29
CA ASP A 125 21.24 -9.69 6.13
C ASP A 125 20.15 -10.64 5.59
N LYS A 126 19.52 -10.23 4.50
CA LYS A 126 18.46 -11.00 3.82
C LYS A 126 18.98 -12.34 3.30
N THR A 127 20.24 -12.43 2.91
CA THR A 127 20.86 -13.66 2.42
C THR A 127 20.97 -14.69 3.54
N LEU A 128 21.38 -14.25 4.73
CA LEU A 128 21.45 -15.10 5.90
C LEU A 128 20.09 -15.61 6.33
N VAL A 129 19.11 -14.73 6.41
CA VAL A 129 17.71 -15.07 6.77
C VAL A 129 17.15 -16.08 5.76
N ASN A 130 17.39 -15.85 4.48
CA ASN A 130 16.91 -16.71 3.41
C ASN A 130 17.39 -18.17 3.54
N SER A 131 18.58 -18.40 4.12
CA SER A 131 19.13 -19.73 4.34
C SER A 131 18.42 -20.55 5.42
N TYR A 132 17.65 -19.89 6.29
CA TYR A 132 16.97 -20.54 7.43
C TYR A 132 15.50 -20.88 7.16
N ILE A 133 14.93 -20.43 6.05
CA ILE A 133 13.62 -20.89 5.63
C ILE A 133 13.80 -22.27 4.94
N PRO A 134 13.11 -23.33 5.40
CA PRO A 134 13.25 -24.66 4.80
C PRO A 134 13.00 -24.62 3.28
N LYS A 135 13.89 -25.18 2.50
CA LYS A 135 13.77 -25.18 1.02
C LYS A 135 12.41 -25.68 0.52
N LYS A 136 11.85 -26.69 1.20
CA LYS A 136 10.55 -27.29 0.82
C LYS A 136 9.38 -26.32 0.88
N THR A 137 9.44 -25.33 1.81
CA THR A 137 8.36 -24.35 2.06
C THR A 137 8.71 -22.94 1.61
N LYS A 138 9.98 -22.68 1.24
CA LYS A 138 10.42 -21.36 0.81
C LYS A 138 9.79 -20.96 -0.51
N PHE A 139 9.16 -19.80 -0.52
CA PHE A 139 8.65 -19.22 -1.74
C PHE A 139 9.77 -18.64 -2.61
N ARG A 140 9.58 -18.72 -3.92
CA ARG A 140 10.52 -18.28 -4.95
C ARG A 140 9.92 -17.20 -5.84
N THR A 141 8.71 -16.75 -5.53
CA THR A 141 7.98 -15.78 -6.36
C THR A 141 7.46 -14.61 -5.56
N ASP A 142 7.31 -13.48 -6.25
CA ASP A 142 6.44 -12.38 -5.85
C ASP A 142 5.41 -12.16 -6.96
N LEU A 143 4.22 -12.72 -6.78
CA LEU A 143 3.19 -12.74 -7.81
C LEU A 143 2.24 -11.54 -7.75
N HIS A 144 2.35 -10.71 -6.72
CA HIS A 144 1.54 -9.52 -6.59
C HIS A 144 2.36 -8.33 -6.10
N THR A 145 2.75 -7.51 -7.05
CA THR A 145 3.51 -6.29 -6.74
C THR A 145 3.32 -5.20 -7.80
N HIS A 146 3.66 -3.95 -7.45
CA HIS A 146 3.51 -2.78 -8.28
C HIS A 146 4.85 -2.10 -8.58
N MET A 147 5.09 -1.69 -9.84
CA MET A 147 6.38 -1.21 -10.34
C MET A 147 7.02 -0.12 -9.46
N ASN A 148 6.25 0.87 -9.03
CA ASN A 148 6.78 1.99 -8.28
C ASN A 148 6.90 1.71 -6.77
N ALA A 149 6.54 0.50 -6.33
CA ALA A 149 6.55 0.10 -4.94
C ALA A 149 7.74 -0.80 -4.56
N ASN A 150 8.55 -1.24 -5.53
CA ASN A 150 9.54 -2.32 -5.37
C ASN A 150 10.97 -1.90 -5.04
N LEU A 151 11.21 -0.67 -4.69
CA LEU A 151 12.55 -0.23 -4.30
C LEU A 151 12.53 0.38 -2.91
N SER A 152 13.57 0.10 -2.13
CA SER A 152 13.75 0.71 -0.81
C SER A 152 13.87 2.24 -0.93
N PRO A 153 13.55 3.00 0.12
CA PRO A 153 13.81 4.43 0.14
C PRO A 153 15.25 4.78 -0.20
N ASP A 154 16.21 4.03 0.31
CA ASP A 154 17.64 4.29 0.11
C ASP A 154 18.10 4.03 -1.32
N THR A 155 17.59 2.95 -1.93
CA THR A 155 17.83 2.67 -3.35
C THR A 155 17.24 3.77 -4.23
N LEU A 156 16.03 4.28 -3.91
CA LEU A 156 15.42 5.39 -4.64
C LEU A 156 16.22 6.68 -4.52
N ILE A 157 16.71 7.01 -3.33
CA ILE A 157 17.57 8.17 -3.10
C ILE A 157 18.87 8.04 -3.91
N ALA A 158 19.49 6.87 -3.89
CA ALA A 158 20.70 6.60 -4.66
C ALA A 158 20.49 6.76 -6.17
N LEU A 159 19.38 6.21 -6.71
CA LEU A 159 18.96 6.42 -8.10
C LEU A 159 18.73 7.89 -8.43
N GLY A 160 18.13 8.63 -7.49
CA GLY A 160 17.94 10.07 -7.62
C GLY A 160 19.25 10.84 -7.76
N ILE A 161 20.29 10.45 -7.01
CA ILE A 161 21.64 11.02 -7.10
C ILE A 161 22.28 10.62 -8.43
N LYS A 162 22.33 9.33 -8.79
CA LYS A 162 22.93 8.83 -10.03
C LYS A 162 22.34 9.50 -11.27
N HIS A 163 21.01 9.46 -11.37
CA HIS A 163 20.30 10.03 -12.54
C HIS A 163 20.13 11.53 -12.48
N GLN A 164 20.52 12.15 -11.36
CA GLN A 164 20.43 13.57 -11.17
C GLN A 164 19.01 14.10 -11.47
N ILE A 165 18.03 13.54 -10.81
CA ILE A 165 16.63 13.85 -11.05
C ILE A 165 16.29 15.30 -10.63
N ARG A 166 15.22 15.83 -11.20
CA ARG A 166 14.63 17.11 -10.78
C ARG A 166 13.89 16.92 -9.46
N TYR A 167 14.29 17.67 -8.45
CA TYR A 167 13.61 17.67 -7.15
C TYR A 167 12.91 19.00 -6.93
N SER A 168 11.59 19.00 -6.80
CA SER A 168 10.77 20.21 -6.88
C SER A 168 10.89 21.08 -5.62
N LEU A 169 10.74 22.40 -5.80
CA LEU A 169 10.65 23.36 -4.71
C LEU A 169 9.48 23.05 -3.78
N TYR A 170 8.38 22.54 -4.32
CA TYR A 170 7.25 22.07 -3.52
C TYR A 170 7.68 21.04 -2.47
N CYS A 171 8.46 20.03 -2.84
CA CYS A 171 8.94 19.01 -1.89
C CYS A 171 9.97 19.59 -0.91
N ILE A 172 10.85 20.45 -1.37
CA ILE A 172 11.83 21.13 -0.49
C ILE A 172 11.11 21.88 0.63
N GLN A 173 10.09 22.66 0.29
CA GLN A 173 9.27 23.39 1.26
C GLN A 173 8.44 22.47 2.14
N LYS A 174 7.79 21.45 1.55
CA LYS A 174 6.92 20.53 2.26
C LYS A 174 7.65 19.70 3.32
N PHE A 175 8.90 19.31 3.04
CA PHE A 175 9.72 18.54 3.97
C PHE A 175 10.69 19.40 4.77
N ASN A 176 10.63 20.70 4.59
CA ASN A 176 11.45 21.67 5.30
C ASN A 176 12.95 21.32 5.21
N LEU A 177 13.42 21.09 3.96
CA LEU A 177 14.82 20.77 3.69
C LEU A 177 15.69 22.01 3.83
N VAL A 178 16.92 21.81 4.26
CA VAL A 178 17.90 22.87 4.44
C VAL A 178 18.69 23.02 3.15
N LEU A 179 18.79 24.26 2.64
CA LEU A 179 19.55 24.63 1.44
C LEU A 179 20.76 25.45 1.83
N THR A 180 21.80 25.40 1.01
CA THR A 180 22.88 26.39 1.09
C THR A 180 22.43 27.71 0.46
N PRO A 181 23.08 28.87 0.79
CA PRO A 181 22.76 30.15 0.18
C PRO A 181 22.87 30.14 -1.36
N GLU A 182 23.82 29.38 -1.91
CA GLU A 182 23.98 29.19 -3.37
C GLU A 182 22.81 28.42 -3.97
N GLN A 183 22.32 27.36 -3.29
CA GLN A 183 21.19 26.59 -3.73
C GLN A 183 19.89 27.40 -3.67
N GLU A 184 19.70 28.20 -2.63
CA GLU A 184 18.57 29.12 -2.52
C GLU A 184 18.56 30.12 -3.67
N LYS A 185 19.71 30.75 -3.96
CA LYS A 185 19.86 31.70 -5.07
C LYS A 185 19.55 31.06 -6.42
N LYS A 186 20.04 29.83 -6.67
CA LYS A 186 19.74 29.08 -7.90
C LYS A 186 18.24 28.85 -8.05
N ILE A 187 17.59 28.38 -6.98
CA ILE A 187 16.14 28.09 -6.98
C ILE A 187 15.32 29.35 -7.19
N LEU A 188 15.65 30.44 -6.50
CA LEU A 188 14.95 31.71 -6.64
C LEU A 188 15.05 32.28 -8.07
N ASN A 189 16.23 32.18 -8.70
CA ASN A 189 16.39 32.60 -10.08
C ASN A 189 15.56 31.74 -11.05
N TYR A 190 15.61 30.43 -10.87
CA TYR A 190 14.82 29.51 -11.71
C TYR A 190 13.31 29.68 -11.49
N ARG A 191 12.87 29.97 -10.27
CA ARG A 191 11.45 30.26 -9.97
C ARG A 191 10.96 31.46 -10.76
N LYS A 192 11.74 32.53 -10.87
CA LYS A 192 11.40 33.72 -11.68
C LYS A 192 11.19 33.37 -13.16
N GLU A 193 11.95 32.42 -13.70
CA GLU A 193 11.77 31.95 -15.07
C GLU A 193 10.48 31.17 -15.23
N VAL A 194 10.17 30.28 -14.26
CA VAL A 194 8.92 29.50 -14.25
C VAL A 194 7.71 30.43 -14.07
N GLU A 195 7.78 31.46 -13.21
CA GLU A 195 6.72 32.44 -13.03
C GLU A 195 6.41 33.18 -14.34
N LYS A 196 7.42 33.57 -15.14
CA LYS A 196 7.21 34.16 -16.46
C LYS A 196 6.42 33.25 -17.39
N LYS A 197 6.68 31.93 -17.36
CA LYS A 197 5.95 30.96 -18.16
C LYS A 197 4.45 30.94 -17.85
N TYR A 198 4.07 31.20 -16.59
CA TYR A 198 2.70 31.18 -16.12
C TYR A 198 2.03 32.57 -16.03
N LYS A 199 2.66 33.63 -16.55
CA LYS A 199 2.16 35.01 -16.48
C LYS A 199 0.72 35.14 -17.01
N ASP A 200 0.44 34.46 -18.11
CA ASP A 200 -0.85 34.51 -18.81
C ASP A 200 -1.71 33.27 -18.56
N SER A 201 -1.41 32.51 -17.50
CA SER A 201 -2.14 31.30 -17.15
C SER A 201 -3.53 31.61 -16.57
N GLU A 202 -4.50 30.72 -16.84
CA GLU A 202 -5.81 30.74 -16.20
C GLU A 202 -5.75 30.38 -14.71
N LEU A 203 -4.66 29.71 -14.27
CA LEU A 203 -4.46 29.35 -12.88
C LEU A 203 -4.25 30.60 -12.01
N LYS A 204 -4.90 30.65 -10.83
CA LYS A 204 -4.79 31.75 -9.88
C LYS A 204 -4.53 31.24 -8.46
N GLY A 205 -4.02 32.12 -7.59
CA GLY A 205 -3.83 31.89 -6.18
C GLY A 205 -2.99 30.63 -5.85
N LYS A 206 -3.43 29.85 -4.87
CA LYS A 206 -2.72 28.63 -4.38
C LYS A 206 -2.46 27.59 -5.48
N LYS A 207 -3.38 27.45 -6.47
CA LYS A 207 -3.17 26.50 -7.59
C LYS A 207 -2.02 26.92 -8.49
N LEU A 208 -1.92 28.22 -8.79
CA LEU A 208 -0.81 28.77 -9.57
C LEU A 208 0.50 28.62 -8.80
N GLU A 209 0.52 28.97 -7.51
CA GLU A 209 1.72 28.85 -6.67
C GLU A 209 2.20 27.42 -6.56
N ARG A 210 1.30 26.46 -6.34
CA ARG A 210 1.64 25.03 -6.33
C ARG A 210 2.25 24.61 -7.66
N LYS A 211 1.67 25.01 -8.79
CA LYS A 211 2.16 24.67 -10.13
C LYS A 211 3.56 25.26 -10.37
N ILE A 212 3.80 26.51 -9.96
CA ILE A 212 5.12 27.13 -10.04
C ILE A 212 6.13 26.38 -9.18
N ASN A 213 5.77 26.02 -7.94
CA ASN A 213 6.65 25.29 -7.03
C ASN A 213 6.93 23.85 -7.49
N ASP A 214 5.97 23.21 -8.16
CA ASP A 214 6.17 21.86 -8.74
C ASP A 214 7.13 21.90 -9.95
N GLU A 215 7.07 22.93 -10.76
CA GLU A 215 7.94 23.09 -11.94
C GLU A 215 9.30 23.74 -11.63
N THR A 216 9.43 24.44 -10.51
CA THR A 216 10.70 24.93 -10.00
C THR A 216 11.44 23.80 -9.32
N TYR A 217 12.66 23.49 -9.72
CA TYR A 217 13.40 22.34 -9.19
C TYR A 217 14.89 22.62 -9.01
N ILE A 218 15.53 21.81 -8.19
CA ILE A 218 16.99 21.65 -8.10
C ILE A 218 17.38 20.27 -8.61
N ASN A 219 18.63 20.13 -9.07
CA ASN A 219 19.24 18.82 -9.29
C ASN A 219 19.41 18.12 -7.96
N PHE A 220 18.86 16.90 -7.82
CA PHE A 220 18.88 16.16 -6.55
C PHE A 220 20.30 15.81 -6.08
N ALA A 221 21.20 15.52 -7.01
CA ALA A 221 22.61 15.30 -6.67
C ALA A 221 23.27 16.60 -6.14
N ASP A 222 22.93 17.77 -6.71
CA ASP A 222 23.38 19.06 -6.18
C ASP A 222 22.84 19.32 -4.77
N LEU A 223 21.56 19.03 -4.54
CA LEU A 223 20.93 19.17 -3.22
C LEU A 223 21.66 18.38 -2.11
N ILE A 224 22.19 17.21 -2.43
CA ILE A 224 22.86 16.34 -1.46
C ILE A 224 24.38 16.54 -1.44
N LEU A 225 25.05 16.43 -2.59
CA LEU A 225 26.51 16.41 -2.67
C LEU A 225 27.18 17.78 -2.54
N ASN A 226 26.45 18.85 -2.77
CA ASN A 226 26.92 20.23 -2.54
C ASN A 226 26.30 20.83 -1.26
N ASN A 227 25.84 19.98 -0.33
CA ASN A 227 25.25 20.38 0.94
C ASN A 227 25.50 19.29 2.01
N LEU A 228 26.75 18.86 2.09
CA LEU A 228 27.14 17.71 2.93
C LEU A 228 26.89 17.94 4.43
N ASP A 229 27.04 19.18 4.89
CA ASP A 229 26.79 19.56 6.30
C ASP A 229 25.33 19.30 6.73
N ASN A 230 24.39 19.37 5.80
CA ASN A 230 22.98 19.13 6.05
C ASN A 230 22.48 17.82 5.40
N ALA A 231 23.37 17.04 4.79
CA ALA A 231 22.97 15.86 4.00
C ALA A 231 22.24 14.81 4.85
N GLU A 232 22.72 14.52 6.06
CA GLU A 232 22.09 13.56 6.98
C GLU A 232 20.66 13.97 7.30
N GLN A 233 20.46 15.21 7.74
CA GLN A 233 19.14 15.74 8.08
C GLN A 233 18.19 15.74 6.87
N ASN A 234 18.67 16.16 5.70
CA ASN A 234 17.87 16.20 4.48
C ASN A 234 17.49 14.78 4.03
N ILE A 235 18.44 13.84 4.04
CA ILE A 235 18.19 12.43 3.70
C ILE A 235 17.14 11.82 4.63
N LEU A 236 17.25 12.03 5.94
CA LEU A 236 16.26 11.54 6.89
C LEU A 236 14.86 12.07 6.61
N LYS A 237 14.73 13.38 6.32
CA LYS A 237 13.46 14.02 5.97
C LYS A 237 12.89 13.49 4.65
N ILE A 238 13.73 13.21 3.65
CA ILE A 238 13.34 12.65 2.35
C ILE A 238 12.97 11.18 2.47
N ARG A 239 13.73 10.39 3.23
CA ARG A 239 13.50 8.95 3.44
C ARG A 239 12.14 8.66 4.08
N LYS A 240 11.78 9.43 5.12
CA LYS A 240 10.56 9.22 5.90
C LYS A 240 9.28 9.13 5.07
N PRO A 241 9.03 9.98 4.06
CA PRO A 241 7.84 9.89 3.22
C PRO A 241 8.01 8.96 1.99
N LEU A 242 9.02 8.14 1.89
CA LEU A 242 9.20 7.21 0.76
C LEU A 242 8.64 5.82 1.01
N ALA A 243 8.23 5.51 2.24
CA ALA A 243 7.60 4.24 2.58
C ALA A 243 6.52 4.43 3.66
N ILE A 244 5.55 3.52 3.65
CA ILE A 244 4.54 3.46 4.70
C ILE A 244 5.07 2.55 5.81
N LEU A 245 5.64 3.19 6.82
CA LEU A 245 6.13 2.51 8.00
C LEU A 245 5.16 2.79 9.15
N LYS A 246 4.71 1.77 9.81
CA LYS A 246 3.79 1.89 10.94
C LYS A 246 4.40 1.32 12.21
N ASP A 247 3.99 1.83 13.36
CA ASP A 247 4.40 1.49 14.70
C ASP A 247 3.46 0.49 15.38
N GLY A 248 2.98 -0.67 14.78
CA GLY A 248 2.11 -1.72 15.33
C GLY A 248 0.67 -1.27 15.62
N GLN A 249 0.40 0.05 15.57
CA GLN A 249 -0.94 0.61 15.70
C GLN A 249 -1.44 1.11 14.35
N ALA A 250 -2.75 1.07 14.14
CA ALA A 250 -3.40 1.61 12.96
C ALA A 250 -3.25 3.14 12.94
N VAL A 251 -2.11 3.63 12.50
CA VAL A 251 -1.87 5.06 12.30
C VAL A 251 -2.10 5.39 10.83
N PHE A 252 -2.94 6.37 10.57
CA PHE A 252 -3.17 6.86 9.22
C PHE A 252 -1.93 7.58 8.70
N THR A 253 -1.39 7.07 7.62
CA THR A 253 -0.34 7.76 6.89
C THR A 253 -0.97 8.65 5.84
N ASN A 254 -0.40 9.81 5.60
CA ASN A 254 -0.80 10.63 4.47
C ASN A 254 -0.23 10.02 3.19
N LEU A 255 -0.97 9.06 2.63
CA LEU A 255 -0.61 8.30 1.44
C LEU A 255 -0.27 9.22 0.25
N GLU A 256 -1.01 10.33 0.09
CA GLU A 256 -0.75 11.30 -0.96
C GLU A 256 0.68 11.85 -0.87
N LYS A 257 1.13 12.22 0.34
CA LYS A 257 2.50 12.75 0.54
C LYS A 257 3.56 11.72 0.21
N VAL A 258 3.37 10.50 0.70
CA VAL A 258 4.27 9.37 0.42
C VAL A 258 4.29 9.11 -1.08
N TYR A 259 3.12 8.97 -1.69
CA TYR A 259 2.99 8.62 -3.09
C TYR A 259 3.62 9.67 -4.02
N VAL A 260 3.30 10.96 -3.82
CA VAL A 260 3.82 12.06 -4.65
C VAL A 260 5.34 12.15 -4.55
N ASN A 261 5.90 12.09 -3.32
CA ASN A 261 7.35 12.17 -3.16
C ASN A 261 8.05 10.95 -3.76
N ARG A 262 7.52 9.74 -3.55
CA ARG A 262 8.06 8.52 -4.14
C ARG A 262 8.02 8.56 -5.67
N TYR A 263 6.97 9.13 -6.24
CA TYR A 263 6.81 9.26 -7.69
C TYR A 263 7.94 10.10 -8.33
N ILE A 264 8.44 11.14 -7.64
CA ILE A 264 9.58 11.93 -8.11
C ILE A 264 10.81 11.06 -8.32
N PHE A 265 11.10 10.14 -7.40
CA PHE A 265 12.22 9.21 -7.54
C PHE A 265 11.93 8.08 -8.52
N ALA A 266 10.71 7.58 -8.56
CA ALA A 266 10.33 6.44 -9.38
C ALA A 266 10.18 6.76 -10.87
N LYS A 267 9.71 7.96 -11.21
CA LYS A 267 9.50 8.45 -12.59
C LYS A 267 10.17 9.81 -12.85
N GLY A 268 11.12 10.17 -12.02
CA GLY A 268 11.78 11.46 -12.08
C GLY A 268 12.43 11.73 -13.43
N LYS A 269 12.33 12.97 -13.87
CA LYS A 269 13.00 13.44 -15.08
C LYS A 269 14.43 13.90 -14.73
N PRO A 270 15.44 13.60 -15.55
CA PRO A 270 16.78 14.10 -15.35
C PRO A 270 16.83 15.64 -15.32
N SER A 271 17.67 16.22 -14.48
CA SER A 271 17.95 17.65 -14.48
C SER A 271 18.70 18.04 -15.76
N LYS A 272 18.44 19.23 -16.28
CA LYS A 272 19.23 19.80 -17.38
C LYS A 272 20.63 20.22 -16.89
N ASN A 273 20.74 20.71 -15.66
CA ASN A 273 21.98 21.17 -15.06
C ASN A 273 22.67 20.02 -14.33
N LYS A 274 23.42 19.21 -15.06
CA LYS A 274 24.19 18.10 -14.50
C LYS A 274 25.39 18.61 -13.69
N ILE A 275 25.69 17.94 -12.59
CA ILE A 275 26.93 18.14 -11.82
C ILE A 275 27.86 16.96 -12.01
N ASN A 276 29.13 17.14 -11.75
CA ASN A 276 30.10 16.03 -11.69
C ASN A 276 29.84 15.23 -10.40
N LEU A 277 29.64 13.92 -10.53
CA LEU A 277 29.52 12.98 -9.42
C LEU A 277 30.95 12.56 -8.98
N SER A 278 31.58 13.40 -8.18
CA SER A 278 32.91 13.13 -7.64
C SER A 278 32.88 12.02 -6.58
N ILE A 279 33.74 11.02 -6.72
CA ILE A 279 33.92 9.93 -5.74
C ILE A 279 34.19 10.50 -4.34
N GLU A 280 35.02 11.55 -4.23
CA GLU A 280 35.34 12.19 -2.96
C GLU A 280 34.08 12.71 -2.24
N LYS A 281 33.14 13.31 -2.97
CA LYS A 281 31.86 13.78 -2.38
C LYS A 281 30.94 12.64 -2.03
N ILE A 282 30.90 11.59 -2.85
CA ILE A 282 30.09 10.39 -2.59
C ILE A 282 30.57 9.70 -1.33
N GLU A 283 31.88 9.60 -1.10
CA GLU A 283 32.44 9.02 0.13
C GLU A 283 32.04 9.79 1.40
N GLN A 284 31.68 11.06 1.28
CA GLN A 284 31.22 11.88 2.39
C GLN A 284 29.71 11.79 2.65
N ILE A 285 28.94 11.04 1.85
CA ILE A 285 27.54 10.78 2.16
C ILE A 285 27.45 10.08 3.53
N PRO A 286 26.73 10.65 4.50
CA PRO A 286 26.72 10.13 5.87
C PRO A 286 26.04 8.75 5.98
N GLU A 287 25.06 8.48 5.11
CA GLU A 287 24.29 7.25 5.09
C GLU A 287 25.02 6.14 4.31
N LYS A 288 25.51 5.12 5.03
CA LYS A 288 26.35 4.05 4.50
C LYS A 288 25.70 3.31 3.33
N ASP A 289 24.42 2.96 3.46
CA ASP A 289 23.73 2.15 2.44
C ASP A 289 23.52 2.96 1.16
N ILE A 290 23.09 4.21 1.27
CA ILE A 290 22.94 5.12 0.12
C ILE A 290 24.28 5.32 -0.57
N LYS A 291 25.35 5.54 0.19
CA LYS A 291 26.70 5.68 -0.34
C LYS A 291 27.13 4.44 -1.15
N ASN A 292 26.93 3.26 -0.57
CA ASN A 292 27.28 2.00 -1.22
C ASN A 292 26.46 1.78 -2.50
N PHE A 293 25.17 2.07 -2.46
CA PHE A 293 24.32 1.97 -3.65
C PHE A 293 24.76 2.93 -4.75
N VAL A 294 25.06 4.19 -4.43
CA VAL A 294 25.56 5.16 -5.43
C VAL A 294 26.87 4.69 -6.04
N LYS A 295 27.81 4.19 -5.23
CA LYS A 295 29.09 3.64 -5.73
C LYS A 295 28.85 2.48 -6.69
N GLN A 296 28.07 1.49 -6.29
CA GLN A 296 27.76 0.36 -7.14
C GLN A 296 27.05 0.77 -8.44
N MET A 297 26.11 1.74 -8.36
CA MET A 297 25.45 2.28 -9.55
C MET A 297 26.42 3.04 -10.48
N LEU A 298 27.49 3.63 -9.97
CA LEU A 298 28.53 4.25 -10.78
C LEU A 298 29.47 3.19 -11.37
N ASP A 299 29.79 2.12 -10.63
CA ASP A 299 30.56 1.01 -11.16
C ASP A 299 29.83 0.33 -12.33
N ASP A 300 28.48 0.27 -12.28
CA ASP A 300 27.65 -0.20 -13.39
C ASP A 300 27.79 0.67 -14.66
N THR A 301 28.33 1.90 -14.57
CA THR A 301 28.60 2.76 -15.74
C THR A 301 29.96 2.50 -16.42
N ASN A 302 30.72 1.52 -15.97
CA ASN A 302 31.96 1.11 -16.61
C ASN A 302 31.74 0.86 -18.13
N PRO A 303 32.65 1.28 -19.02
CA PRO A 303 32.52 1.11 -20.46
C PRO A 303 32.22 -0.33 -20.92
N GLU A 304 32.69 -1.32 -20.21
CA GLU A 304 32.47 -2.77 -20.49
C GLU A 304 31.11 -3.27 -19.94
N SER A 305 30.43 -2.51 -19.11
CA SER A 305 29.18 -2.92 -18.50
C SER A 305 28.02 -2.83 -19.51
N PRO A 306 27.12 -3.83 -19.55
CA PRO A 306 25.88 -3.74 -20.32
C PRO A 306 24.94 -2.63 -19.81
N TYR A 307 25.17 -2.12 -18.61
CA TYR A 307 24.35 -1.14 -17.91
C TYR A 307 24.84 0.31 -18.05
N LYS A 308 25.93 0.53 -18.77
CA LYS A 308 26.59 1.86 -18.88
C LYS A 308 25.71 2.99 -19.33
N ASN A 309 24.70 2.71 -20.16
CA ASN A 309 23.79 3.69 -20.72
C ASN A 309 22.35 3.56 -20.18
N ASN A 310 22.18 2.87 -19.07
CA ASN A 310 20.86 2.61 -18.50
C ASN A 310 20.09 3.91 -18.25
N THR A 311 18.83 3.91 -18.64
CA THR A 311 17.83 4.88 -18.22
C THR A 311 17.49 4.68 -16.73
N LEU A 312 16.77 5.62 -16.17
CA LEU A 312 16.25 5.47 -14.79
C LEU A 312 15.34 4.21 -14.67
N LEU A 313 14.53 3.91 -15.68
CA LEU A 313 13.69 2.72 -15.67
C LEU A 313 14.53 1.44 -15.72
N GLN A 314 15.53 1.40 -16.58
CA GLN A 314 16.41 0.24 -16.71
C GLN A 314 17.20 -0.03 -15.43
N ASP A 315 17.75 0.99 -14.80
CA ASP A 315 18.39 0.84 -13.49
C ASP A 315 17.43 0.41 -12.39
N LYS A 316 16.21 0.92 -12.37
CA LYS A 316 15.18 0.44 -11.43
C LYS A 316 14.96 -1.06 -11.58
N LEU A 317 14.83 -1.56 -12.81
CA LEU A 317 14.63 -2.99 -13.07
C LEU A 317 15.82 -3.82 -12.65
N LEU A 318 17.04 -3.36 -12.92
CA LEU A 318 18.26 -3.99 -12.46
C LEU A 318 18.28 -4.11 -10.93
N TRP A 319 17.97 -3.02 -10.23
CA TRP A 319 18.00 -3.01 -8.76
C TRP A 319 16.84 -3.80 -8.14
N ILE A 320 15.67 -3.84 -8.77
CA ILE A 320 14.58 -4.75 -8.39
C ILE A 320 15.04 -6.21 -8.52
N GLY A 321 15.71 -6.56 -9.63
CA GLY A 321 16.27 -7.90 -9.82
C GLY A 321 17.28 -8.27 -8.75
N ARG A 322 18.23 -7.37 -8.46
CA ARG A 322 19.25 -7.56 -7.40
C ARG A 322 18.64 -7.72 -6.01
N GLU A 323 17.62 -6.93 -5.68
CA GLU A 323 16.90 -7.05 -4.40
C GLU A 323 16.13 -8.38 -4.31
N TYR A 324 15.47 -8.80 -5.37
CA TYR A 324 14.80 -10.09 -5.40
C TYR A 324 15.80 -11.27 -5.34
N GLN A 325 16.95 -11.15 -5.99
CA GLN A 325 18.01 -12.17 -5.87
C GLN A 325 18.44 -12.37 -4.41
N LYS A 326 18.64 -11.26 -3.66
CA LYS A 326 18.97 -11.32 -2.23
C LYS A 326 17.88 -12.00 -1.39
N GLN A 327 16.63 -11.88 -1.81
CA GLN A 327 15.50 -12.53 -1.17
C GLN A 327 15.33 -13.99 -1.62
N GLY A 328 16.10 -14.44 -2.62
CA GLY A 328 15.98 -15.78 -3.22
C GLY A 328 14.72 -15.95 -4.06
N ILE A 329 14.23 -14.86 -4.66
CA ILE A 329 13.12 -14.86 -5.60
C ILE A 329 13.67 -15.11 -6.99
N GLU A 330 13.02 -16.00 -7.74
CA GLU A 330 13.39 -16.38 -9.11
C GLU A 330 12.42 -15.78 -10.15
N TYR A 331 11.22 -15.37 -9.70
CA TYR A 331 10.17 -14.89 -10.59
C TYR A 331 9.29 -13.86 -9.90
N ALA A 332 9.03 -12.75 -10.58
CA ALA A 332 8.11 -11.72 -10.08
C ALA A 332 7.20 -11.17 -11.19
N GLU A 333 5.93 -10.89 -10.84
CA GLU A 333 4.96 -10.28 -11.73
C GLU A 333 4.57 -8.89 -11.25
N ILE A 334 4.95 -7.90 -12.04
CA ILE A 334 4.88 -6.47 -11.68
C ILE A 334 3.75 -5.79 -12.45
N ALA A 335 2.75 -5.27 -11.75
CA ALA A 335 1.71 -4.46 -12.35
C ALA A 335 2.23 -3.07 -12.73
N ASN A 336 1.89 -2.60 -13.95
CA ASN A 336 2.31 -1.29 -14.42
C ASN A 336 1.26 -0.61 -15.32
N THR A 337 0.81 0.57 -14.92
CA THR A 337 -0.15 1.38 -15.67
C THR A 337 0.44 2.07 -16.91
N THR A 338 1.76 2.13 -17.07
CA THR A 338 2.38 2.72 -18.25
C THR A 338 2.12 1.87 -19.50
N LEU A 339 1.98 0.56 -19.32
CA LEU A 339 1.72 -0.40 -20.39
C LEU A 339 0.35 -0.23 -21.08
N VAL A 340 -0.58 0.50 -20.48
CA VAL A 340 -1.90 0.77 -21.10
C VAL A 340 -2.04 2.20 -21.57
N ARG A 341 -0.99 3.01 -21.50
CA ARG A 341 -1.01 4.40 -21.96
C ARG A 341 -0.78 4.47 -23.45
N LYS A 342 -1.67 5.18 -24.14
CA LYS A 342 -1.55 5.45 -25.57
C LYS A 342 -0.28 6.22 -25.92
N GLY A 343 0.26 5.91 -27.08
CA GLY A 343 1.40 6.61 -27.68
C GLY A 343 2.74 6.10 -27.18
N THR A 344 3.70 7.01 -27.08
CA THR A 344 5.12 6.67 -26.86
C THR A 344 5.43 6.09 -25.47
N ASP A 345 4.60 6.34 -24.46
CA ASP A 345 4.89 5.90 -23.08
C ASP A 345 4.96 4.37 -22.97
N SER A 346 3.94 3.65 -23.50
CA SER A 346 3.92 2.19 -23.46
C SER A 346 4.96 1.56 -24.37
N ILE A 347 5.20 2.16 -25.52
CA ILE A 347 6.18 1.70 -26.52
C ILE A 347 7.60 1.83 -25.96
N ASN A 348 7.95 2.99 -25.40
CA ASN A 348 9.24 3.22 -24.77
C ASN A 348 9.46 2.27 -23.58
N PHE A 349 8.42 2.04 -22.78
CA PHE A 349 8.49 1.07 -21.69
C PHE A 349 8.82 -0.33 -22.20
N LEU A 350 8.11 -0.80 -23.25
CA LEU A 350 8.41 -2.11 -23.87
C LEU A 350 9.83 -2.19 -24.40
N LYS A 351 10.28 -1.17 -25.13
CA LYS A 351 11.63 -1.11 -25.67
C LYS A 351 12.67 -1.24 -24.54
N GLU A 352 12.55 -0.42 -23.50
CA GLU A 352 13.49 -0.43 -22.37
C GLU A 352 13.54 -1.77 -21.65
N ILE A 353 12.38 -2.44 -21.43
CA ILE A 353 12.38 -3.77 -20.79
C ILE A 353 12.98 -4.84 -21.68
N HIS A 354 12.75 -4.83 -22.99
CA HIS A 354 13.37 -5.77 -23.92
C HIS A 354 14.89 -5.60 -24.00
N GLU A 355 15.39 -4.38 -23.84
CA GLU A 355 16.82 -4.09 -23.86
C GLU A 355 17.52 -4.57 -22.58
N ILE A 356 16.89 -4.44 -21.40
CA ILE A 356 17.57 -4.66 -20.11
C ILE A 356 17.29 -6.02 -19.46
N LEU A 357 16.09 -6.57 -19.59
CA LEU A 357 15.71 -7.77 -18.84
C LEU A 357 16.53 -9.01 -19.15
N PRO A 358 17.00 -9.26 -20.40
CA PRO A 358 17.90 -10.37 -20.66
C PRO A 358 19.20 -10.31 -19.83
N TYR A 359 19.74 -9.13 -19.61
CA TYR A 359 20.93 -8.92 -18.79
C TYR A 359 20.62 -9.05 -17.29
N VAL A 360 19.49 -8.50 -16.83
CA VAL A 360 19.04 -8.64 -15.44
C VAL A 360 18.82 -10.12 -15.11
N GLU A 361 18.12 -10.86 -15.96
CA GLU A 361 17.88 -12.29 -15.77
C GLU A 361 19.20 -13.10 -15.77
N LYS A 362 20.13 -12.77 -16.67
CA LYS A 362 21.44 -13.41 -16.72
C LYS A 362 22.28 -13.13 -15.46
N GLU A 363 22.26 -11.90 -14.94
CA GLU A 363 23.04 -11.53 -13.75
C GLU A 363 22.42 -12.08 -12.47
N THR A 364 21.11 -11.91 -12.30
CA THR A 364 20.42 -12.15 -11.02
C THR A 364 19.73 -13.51 -10.93
N GLY A 365 19.46 -14.15 -12.06
CA GLY A 365 18.60 -15.32 -12.14
C GLY A 365 17.09 -15.00 -11.98
N VAL A 366 16.72 -13.72 -11.84
CA VAL A 366 15.34 -13.28 -11.56
C VAL A 366 14.61 -12.93 -12.85
N LYS A 367 13.48 -13.60 -13.06
CA LYS A 367 12.59 -13.38 -14.20
C LYS A 367 11.52 -12.35 -13.84
N LEU A 368 11.66 -11.13 -14.35
CA LEU A 368 10.66 -10.08 -14.19
C LEU A 368 9.65 -10.14 -15.34
N ARG A 369 8.38 -10.19 -15.01
CA ARG A 369 7.26 -10.18 -15.97
C ARG A 369 6.27 -9.10 -15.56
N PHE A 370 5.42 -8.68 -16.49
CA PHE A 370 4.53 -7.55 -16.28
C PHE A 370 3.07 -7.91 -16.48
N LEU A 371 2.24 -7.27 -15.68
CA LEU A 371 0.80 -7.21 -15.89
C LEU A 371 0.44 -5.78 -16.32
N ALA A 372 -0.21 -5.66 -17.48
CA ALA A 372 -0.68 -4.37 -17.98
C ALA A 372 -1.87 -3.90 -17.13
N ALA A 373 -1.65 -2.87 -16.33
CA ALA A 373 -2.61 -2.47 -15.30
C ALA A 373 -3.59 -1.41 -15.81
N ILE A 374 -4.88 -1.76 -15.81
CA ILE A 374 -6.01 -0.87 -16.11
C ILE A 374 -6.56 -0.34 -14.78
N ARG A 375 -6.67 0.98 -14.65
CA ARG A 375 -7.27 1.58 -13.46
C ARG A 375 -8.80 1.56 -13.54
N ARG A 376 -9.45 1.23 -12.44
CA ARG A 376 -10.87 1.49 -12.27
C ARG A 376 -11.08 2.99 -12.31
N VAL A 377 -11.66 3.50 -13.39
CA VAL A 377 -12.06 4.90 -13.52
C VAL A 377 -13.51 5.05 -13.11
N TRP A 378 -13.84 6.20 -12.62
CA TRP A 378 -15.19 6.49 -12.19
C TRP A 378 -16.11 6.73 -13.38
N LEU A 379 -17.20 5.99 -13.46
CA LEU A 379 -18.17 6.06 -14.54
C LEU A 379 -19.39 6.86 -14.07
N THR A 380 -19.31 8.21 -14.00
CA THR A 380 -20.47 9.04 -13.77
C THR A 380 -21.24 9.35 -15.05
N PRO A 381 -22.53 9.66 -14.95
CA PRO A 381 -23.32 10.07 -16.12
C PRO A 381 -22.72 11.24 -16.90
N LYS A 382 -22.08 12.18 -16.20
CA LYS A 382 -21.46 13.35 -16.83
C LYS A 382 -20.22 13.01 -17.65
N ASP A 383 -19.40 12.07 -17.14
CA ASP A 383 -18.10 11.74 -17.71
C ASP A 383 -18.05 10.29 -18.22
N THR A 384 -19.16 9.55 -18.20
CA THR A 384 -19.23 8.14 -18.61
C THR A 384 -18.64 7.91 -20.00
N THR A 385 -18.97 8.76 -20.96
CA THR A 385 -18.45 8.62 -22.32
C THR A 385 -16.94 8.80 -22.37
N ALA A 386 -16.42 9.79 -21.68
CA ALA A 386 -14.98 10.04 -21.59
C ALA A 386 -14.26 8.89 -20.86
N GLY A 387 -14.79 8.43 -19.72
CA GLY A 387 -14.24 7.30 -18.96
C GLY A 387 -14.27 5.99 -19.77
N LEU A 388 -15.34 5.71 -20.46
CA LEU A 388 -15.45 4.53 -21.34
C LEU A 388 -14.47 4.60 -22.52
N ASN A 389 -14.30 5.78 -23.12
CA ASN A 389 -13.32 5.96 -24.19
C ASN A 389 -11.89 5.75 -23.68
N GLU A 390 -11.56 6.24 -22.49
CA GLU A 390 -10.25 6.01 -21.88
C GLU A 390 -10.01 4.51 -21.61
N LEU A 391 -10.97 3.83 -21.01
CA LEU A 391 -10.90 2.38 -20.78
C LEU A 391 -10.72 1.60 -22.08
N ARG A 392 -11.41 2.00 -23.14
CA ARG A 392 -11.31 1.39 -24.44
C ARG A 392 -9.94 1.61 -25.07
N GLU A 393 -9.44 2.84 -25.04
CA GLU A 393 -8.07 3.12 -25.53
C GLU A 393 -7.03 2.33 -24.73
N ASN A 394 -7.18 2.25 -23.40
CA ASN A 394 -6.30 1.45 -22.55
C ASN A 394 -6.33 -0.03 -22.95
N LEU A 395 -7.49 -0.56 -23.26
CA LEU A 395 -7.66 -1.95 -23.70
C LEU A 395 -7.04 -2.20 -25.08
N ASP A 396 -7.22 -1.28 -26.04
CA ASP A 396 -6.61 -1.37 -27.37
C ASP A 396 -5.08 -1.33 -27.31
N VAL A 397 -4.53 -0.47 -26.43
CA VAL A 397 -3.09 -0.42 -26.15
C VAL A 397 -2.62 -1.71 -25.48
N LEU A 398 -3.38 -2.21 -24.49
CA LEU A 398 -3.07 -3.47 -23.79
C LEU A 398 -2.95 -4.63 -24.79
N LYS A 399 -3.93 -4.80 -25.69
CA LYS A 399 -3.93 -5.87 -26.70
C LYS A 399 -2.68 -5.81 -27.60
N ALA A 400 -2.16 -4.62 -27.87
CA ALA A 400 -0.93 -4.46 -28.65
C ALA A 400 0.32 -4.81 -27.82
N VAL A 401 0.46 -4.26 -26.60
CA VAL A 401 1.64 -4.53 -25.76
C VAL A 401 1.69 -5.96 -25.25
N ALA A 402 0.53 -6.61 -25.12
CA ALA A 402 0.42 -8.00 -24.71
C ALA A 402 0.98 -8.99 -25.76
N LYS A 403 1.35 -8.56 -26.97
CA LYS A 403 2.14 -9.40 -27.90
C LYS A 403 3.54 -9.69 -27.34
N SER A 404 4.10 -8.80 -26.53
CA SER A 404 5.41 -8.99 -25.89
C SER A 404 5.41 -10.17 -24.91
N PRO A 405 6.42 -11.04 -24.93
CA PRO A 405 6.53 -12.15 -23.98
C PRO A 405 6.71 -11.69 -22.52
N TYR A 406 7.18 -10.47 -22.31
CA TYR A 406 7.33 -9.90 -20.96
C TYR A 406 5.99 -9.46 -20.35
N VAL A 407 4.94 -9.28 -21.14
CA VAL A 407 3.58 -8.95 -20.68
C VAL A 407 2.75 -10.22 -20.62
N VAL A 408 2.58 -10.76 -19.40
CA VAL A 408 1.97 -12.08 -19.17
C VAL A 408 0.49 -12.02 -18.76
N GLY A 409 -0.04 -10.83 -18.59
CA GLY A 409 -1.43 -10.65 -18.19
C GLY A 409 -1.85 -9.19 -18.05
N SER A 410 -3.06 -9.03 -17.56
CA SER A 410 -3.65 -7.76 -17.17
C SER A 410 -3.88 -7.71 -15.65
N ASP A 411 -4.07 -6.49 -15.14
CA ASP A 411 -4.47 -6.24 -13.76
C ASP A 411 -5.50 -5.11 -13.71
N ILE A 412 -6.63 -5.34 -13.07
CA ILE A 412 -7.64 -4.30 -12.84
C ILE A 412 -7.43 -3.76 -11.43
N ILE A 413 -6.88 -2.55 -11.32
CA ILE A 413 -6.48 -1.90 -10.07
C ILE A 413 -7.31 -0.66 -9.75
N GLY A 414 -7.18 -0.13 -8.55
CA GLY A 414 -7.80 1.12 -8.11
C GLY A 414 -8.90 0.89 -7.09
N GLU A 415 -9.60 1.97 -6.74
CA GLU A 415 -10.52 1.98 -5.60
C GLU A 415 -11.69 1.02 -5.75
N GLU A 416 -11.85 0.12 -4.80
CA GLU A 416 -12.92 -0.87 -4.79
C GLU A 416 -14.31 -0.32 -4.47
N ILE A 417 -14.44 0.95 -4.17
CA ILE A 417 -15.74 1.63 -4.14
C ILE A 417 -16.41 1.62 -5.53
N ASN A 418 -15.62 1.48 -6.60
CA ASN A 418 -16.13 1.26 -7.95
C ASN A 418 -16.48 -0.22 -8.09
N ASP A 419 -17.77 -0.53 -8.17
CA ASP A 419 -18.26 -1.90 -8.32
C ASP A 419 -17.66 -2.53 -9.58
N ILE A 420 -17.01 -3.68 -9.44
CA ILE A 420 -16.35 -4.36 -10.55
C ILE A 420 -17.32 -4.75 -11.66
N SER A 421 -18.60 -4.94 -11.35
CA SER A 421 -19.62 -5.25 -12.34
C SER A 421 -19.85 -4.13 -13.37
N GLU A 422 -19.49 -2.88 -13.01
CA GLU A 422 -19.51 -1.75 -13.94
C GLU A 422 -18.45 -1.90 -15.06
N PHE A 423 -17.39 -2.65 -14.80
CA PHE A 423 -16.30 -2.93 -15.75
C PHE A 423 -16.51 -4.20 -16.57
N ARG A 424 -17.69 -4.85 -16.46
CA ARG A 424 -18.04 -6.06 -17.22
C ARG A 424 -17.71 -5.96 -18.71
N PRO A 425 -17.98 -4.86 -19.44
CA PRO A 425 -17.61 -4.76 -20.85
C PRO A 425 -16.10 -4.88 -21.11
N VAL A 426 -15.27 -4.29 -20.22
CA VAL A 426 -13.81 -4.39 -20.32
C VAL A 426 -13.36 -5.82 -20.00
N ILE A 427 -13.94 -6.43 -18.95
CA ILE A 427 -13.63 -7.81 -18.55
C ILE A 427 -14.00 -8.77 -19.68
N ASN A 428 -15.15 -8.59 -20.32
CA ASN A 428 -15.58 -9.41 -21.44
C ASN A 428 -14.54 -9.38 -22.59
N GLU A 429 -14.10 -8.21 -23.00
CA GLU A 429 -13.08 -8.09 -24.05
C GLU A 429 -11.73 -8.69 -23.64
N LEU A 430 -11.31 -8.56 -22.37
CA LEU A 430 -10.11 -9.22 -21.85
C LEU A 430 -10.24 -10.74 -21.86
N VAL A 431 -11.40 -11.26 -21.48
CA VAL A 431 -11.69 -12.70 -21.48
C VAL A 431 -11.64 -13.25 -22.90
N GLN A 432 -12.31 -12.58 -23.85
CA GLN A 432 -12.30 -13.01 -25.24
C GLN A 432 -10.91 -12.89 -25.87
N TYR A 433 -10.12 -11.87 -25.49
CA TYR A 433 -8.71 -11.77 -25.91
C TYR A 433 -7.89 -12.95 -25.36
N ALA A 434 -8.01 -13.24 -24.06
CA ALA A 434 -7.29 -14.33 -23.42
C ALA A 434 -7.64 -15.72 -24.01
N ILE A 435 -8.89 -15.92 -24.43
CA ILE A 435 -9.35 -17.19 -25.00
C ILE A 435 -8.92 -17.35 -26.46
N ASN A 436 -9.11 -16.30 -27.27
CA ASN A 436 -9.02 -16.42 -28.73
C ASN A 436 -7.66 -16.02 -29.29
N GLU A 437 -6.95 -15.09 -28.63
CA GLU A 437 -5.70 -14.53 -29.18
C GLU A 437 -4.47 -14.90 -28.36
N ASP A 438 -4.58 -15.05 -27.02
CA ASP A 438 -3.46 -15.26 -26.15
C ASP A 438 -3.78 -16.28 -25.03
N ASN A 439 -3.90 -17.54 -25.44
CA ASN A 439 -4.20 -18.65 -24.53
C ASN A 439 -3.06 -18.84 -23.51
N GLY A 440 -3.30 -18.41 -22.30
CA GLY A 440 -2.30 -18.36 -21.22
C GLY A 440 -2.22 -16.99 -20.55
N PHE A 441 -2.81 -15.98 -21.19
CA PHE A 441 -2.91 -14.64 -20.63
C PHE A 441 -3.65 -14.65 -19.28
N THR A 442 -3.05 -14.08 -18.24
CA THR A 442 -3.62 -14.04 -16.90
C THR A 442 -4.47 -12.79 -16.73
N ILE A 443 -5.68 -12.95 -16.21
CA ILE A 443 -6.55 -11.83 -15.81
C ILE A 443 -6.48 -11.72 -14.29
N ARG A 444 -5.80 -10.69 -13.78
CA ARG A 444 -5.79 -10.35 -12.37
C ARG A 444 -6.78 -9.22 -12.09
N ILE A 445 -7.49 -9.32 -10.98
CA ILE A 445 -8.43 -8.31 -10.52
C ILE A 445 -8.18 -8.08 -9.03
N HIS A 446 -7.91 -6.84 -8.63
CA HIS A 446 -7.91 -6.47 -7.22
C HIS A 446 -9.34 -6.53 -6.69
N ALA A 447 -9.58 -7.35 -5.67
CA ALA A 447 -10.88 -7.48 -5.06
C ALA A 447 -10.76 -7.94 -3.60
N GLY A 448 -11.53 -7.32 -2.71
CA GLY A 448 -11.51 -7.61 -1.29
C GLY A 448 -10.27 -7.05 -0.57
N GLU A 449 -9.61 -6.01 -1.09
CA GLU A 449 -8.53 -5.32 -0.41
C GLU A 449 -9.03 -4.52 0.78
N ASN A 450 -10.19 -3.91 0.63
CA ASN A 450 -10.86 -3.16 1.68
C ASN A 450 -12.33 -3.58 1.82
N ASP A 451 -12.99 -3.12 2.87
CA ASP A 451 -14.35 -3.52 3.22
C ASP A 451 -15.45 -2.70 2.51
N SER A 452 -15.14 -2.10 1.37
CA SER A 452 -16.09 -1.26 0.64
C SER A 452 -17.23 -2.05 0.01
N LEU A 453 -16.88 -3.16 -0.65
CA LEU A 453 -17.82 -4.05 -1.36
C LEU A 453 -17.40 -5.51 -1.12
N ARG A 454 -18.04 -6.17 -0.13
CA ARG A 454 -17.71 -7.54 0.27
C ARG A 454 -18.07 -8.61 -0.76
N ASP A 455 -18.90 -8.28 -1.72
CA ASP A 455 -19.25 -9.16 -2.85
C ASP A 455 -18.31 -9.00 -4.06
N ASN A 456 -17.34 -8.09 -3.98
CA ASN A 456 -16.48 -7.72 -5.09
C ASN A 456 -15.63 -8.90 -5.58
N VAL A 457 -15.18 -9.80 -4.69
CA VAL A 457 -14.48 -11.04 -5.06
C VAL A 457 -15.39 -11.97 -5.88
N ALA A 458 -16.61 -12.21 -5.41
CA ALA A 458 -17.58 -13.04 -6.12
C ALA A 458 -17.92 -12.45 -7.49
N LYS A 459 -18.28 -11.17 -7.52
CA LYS A 459 -18.61 -10.44 -8.76
C LYS A 459 -17.46 -10.42 -9.77
N SER A 460 -16.21 -10.32 -9.30
CA SER A 460 -15.04 -10.36 -10.19
C SER A 460 -14.96 -11.69 -10.94
N ILE A 461 -15.15 -12.80 -10.24
CA ILE A 461 -15.12 -14.13 -10.83
C ILE A 461 -16.36 -14.35 -11.74
N GLU A 462 -17.53 -13.92 -11.29
CA GLU A 462 -18.77 -14.00 -12.06
C GLU A 462 -18.67 -13.21 -13.37
N CYS A 463 -18.13 -11.98 -13.34
CA CYS A 463 -17.91 -11.20 -14.57
C CYS A 463 -17.04 -11.94 -15.58
N VAL A 464 -16.01 -12.66 -15.11
CA VAL A 464 -15.19 -13.48 -16.03
C VAL A 464 -15.97 -14.69 -16.51
N LYS A 465 -16.64 -15.43 -15.62
CA LYS A 465 -17.45 -16.61 -16.01
C LYS A 465 -18.55 -16.25 -17.02
N ASP A 466 -19.26 -15.17 -16.80
CA ASP A 466 -20.34 -14.72 -17.70
C ASP A 466 -19.84 -14.23 -19.07
N SER A 467 -18.56 -13.92 -19.16
CA SER A 467 -17.90 -13.50 -20.41
C SER A 467 -17.41 -14.69 -21.25
N VAL A 468 -17.48 -15.91 -20.73
CA VAL A 468 -17.07 -17.15 -21.41
C VAL A 468 -18.26 -17.69 -22.21
N LEU A 469 -18.06 -17.89 -23.51
CA LEU A 469 -19.09 -18.46 -24.38
C LEU A 469 -19.21 -19.97 -24.22
N PRO A 470 -20.34 -20.58 -24.61
CA PRO A 470 -20.47 -22.04 -24.60
C PRO A 470 -19.31 -22.72 -25.34
N ASN A 471 -18.75 -23.77 -24.77
CA ASN A 471 -17.60 -24.52 -25.28
C ASN A 471 -16.22 -23.83 -25.16
N GLN A 472 -16.15 -22.63 -24.59
CA GLN A 472 -14.88 -22.01 -24.23
C GLN A 472 -14.45 -22.42 -22.81
N LYS A 473 -13.14 -22.41 -22.53
CA LYS A 473 -12.59 -22.62 -21.19
C LYS A 473 -12.41 -21.28 -20.48
N ILE A 474 -12.67 -21.27 -19.19
CA ILE A 474 -12.41 -20.12 -18.34
C ILE A 474 -10.90 -19.81 -18.40
N PRO A 475 -10.50 -18.55 -18.69
CA PRO A 475 -9.09 -18.17 -18.72
C PRO A 475 -8.49 -18.18 -17.30
N ARG A 476 -7.19 -17.95 -17.20
CA ARG A 476 -6.49 -17.90 -15.91
C ARG A 476 -6.92 -16.64 -15.14
N ILE A 477 -7.53 -16.84 -13.97
CA ILE A 477 -7.99 -15.76 -13.09
C ILE A 477 -7.13 -15.72 -11.84
N ARG A 478 -6.73 -14.52 -11.44
CA ARG A 478 -6.15 -14.27 -10.12
C ARG A 478 -6.86 -13.10 -9.45
N ILE A 479 -7.09 -13.25 -8.17
CA ILE A 479 -7.73 -12.22 -7.34
C ILE A 479 -6.68 -11.68 -6.39
N GLY A 480 -6.34 -10.41 -6.54
CA GLY A 480 -5.50 -9.70 -5.60
C GLY A 480 -6.24 -9.45 -4.30
N HIS A 481 -5.62 -9.72 -3.19
CA HIS A 481 -6.07 -9.60 -1.80
C HIS A 481 -7.07 -10.67 -1.35
N GLY A 482 -8.33 -10.64 -1.76
CA GLY A 482 -9.34 -11.61 -1.28
C GLY A 482 -9.59 -11.57 0.24
N LEU A 483 -9.22 -10.45 0.90
CA LEU A 483 -9.27 -10.29 2.36
C LEU A 483 -10.71 -10.08 2.86
N TYR A 484 -11.45 -9.17 2.22
CA TYR A 484 -12.82 -8.85 2.59
C TYR A 484 -13.82 -9.49 1.65
N THR A 485 -14.61 -10.41 2.21
CA THR A 485 -15.64 -11.16 1.49
C THR A 485 -16.85 -11.36 2.42
N ALA A 486 -17.87 -12.05 1.94
CA ALA A 486 -18.89 -12.63 2.81
C ALA A 486 -18.25 -13.53 3.88
N ASP A 487 -18.84 -13.65 5.05
CA ASP A 487 -18.35 -14.61 6.06
C ASP A 487 -18.31 -16.02 5.46
N LEU A 488 -17.12 -16.59 5.40
CA LEU A 488 -16.88 -17.89 4.77
C LEU A 488 -17.64 -19.06 5.44
N ASN A 489 -18.18 -18.86 6.64
CA ASN A 489 -19.05 -19.83 7.31
C ASN A 489 -20.53 -19.67 6.92
N SER A 490 -20.92 -18.54 6.35
CA SER A 490 -22.28 -18.26 5.89
C SER A 490 -22.60 -19.01 4.58
N GLU A 491 -23.86 -19.05 4.20
CA GLU A 491 -24.28 -19.63 2.92
C GLU A 491 -23.64 -18.89 1.73
N ALA A 492 -23.62 -17.55 1.77
CA ALA A 492 -22.94 -16.73 0.76
C ALA A 492 -21.44 -17.02 0.69
N GLY A 493 -20.78 -17.25 1.84
CA GLY A 493 -19.38 -17.63 1.90
C GLY A 493 -19.10 -19.02 1.31
N LYS A 494 -19.98 -19.99 1.54
CA LYS A 494 -19.89 -21.32 0.92
C LYS A 494 -20.07 -21.25 -0.59
N GLN A 495 -21.02 -20.44 -1.05
CA GLN A 495 -21.21 -20.20 -2.49
C GLN A 495 -19.98 -19.55 -3.11
N LEU A 496 -19.37 -18.56 -2.45
CA LEU A 496 -18.11 -17.96 -2.88
C LEU A 496 -16.99 -19.00 -3.00
N ILE A 497 -16.80 -19.86 -1.98
CA ILE A 497 -15.79 -20.93 -2.03
C ILE A 497 -16.03 -21.85 -3.24
N ASN A 498 -17.27 -22.24 -3.50
CA ASN A 498 -17.61 -23.05 -4.68
C ASN A 498 -17.31 -22.30 -5.99
N THR A 499 -17.68 -21.04 -6.10
CA THR A 499 -17.39 -20.18 -7.26
C THR A 499 -15.89 -20.09 -7.53
N ILE A 500 -15.07 -19.91 -6.49
CA ILE A 500 -13.61 -19.88 -6.62
C ILE A 500 -13.07 -21.23 -7.12
N LYS A 501 -13.55 -22.35 -6.54
CA LYS A 501 -13.13 -23.70 -6.95
C LYS A 501 -13.48 -24.01 -8.41
N GLU A 502 -14.71 -23.76 -8.80
CA GLU A 502 -15.20 -24.00 -10.16
C GLU A 502 -14.45 -23.18 -11.22
N SER A 503 -14.13 -21.94 -10.89
CA SER A 503 -13.37 -21.06 -11.79
C SER A 503 -11.88 -21.40 -11.86
N GLY A 504 -11.34 -22.10 -10.88
CA GLY A 504 -9.90 -22.35 -10.72
C GLY A 504 -9.10 -21.09 -10.36
N ALA A 505 -9.77 -20.04 -9.89
CA ALA A 505 -9.13 -18.79 -9.51
C ALA A 505 -8.10 -18.97 -8.39
N VAL A 506 -7.00 -18.21 -8.47
CA VAL A 506 -5.95 -18.16 -7.45
C VAL A 506 -6.08 -16.86 -6.66
N LEU A 507 -6.08 -16.95 -5.34
CA LEU A 507 -6.07 -15.79 -4.44
C LEU A 507 -4.63 -15.40 -4.10
N GLU A 508 -4.35 -14.10 -4.12
CA GLU A 508 -3.02 -13.54 -3.82
C GLU A 508 -3.08 -12.73 -2.52
N PHE A 509 -2.25 -13.08 -1.54
CA PHE A 509 -2.28 -12.46 -0.21
C PHE A 509 -1.05 -11.61 0.06
N GLN A 510 -1.27 -10.41 0.64
CA GLN A 510 -0.27 -9.39 0.96
C GLN A 510 -0.50 -8.90 2.39
N LEU A 511 -0.03 -9.67 3.36
CA LEU A 511 -0.35 -9.44 4.78
C LEU A 511 0.14 -8.08 5.29
N THR A 512 1.39 -7.72 4.97
CA THR A 512 1.99 -6.47 5.44
C THR A 512 1.30 -5.24 4.87
N SER A 513 0.97 -5.23 3.57
CA SER A 513 0.27 -4.10 2.96
C SER A 513 -1.11 -3.91 3.59
N ASN A 514 -1.86 -4.99 3.78
CA ASN A 514 -3.18 -4.95 4.39
C ASN A 514 -3.14 -4.39 5.82
N VAL A 515 -2.13 -4.77 6.62
CA VAL A 515 -1.93 -4.22 7.98
C VAL A 515 -1.52 -2.75 7.91
N ARG A 516 -0.59 -2.39 7.04
CA ARG A 516 -0.03 -1.03 6.95
C ARG A 516 -0.96 -0.01 6.32
N LEU A 517 -1.85 -0.45 5.44
CA LEU A 517 -2.94 0.38 4.89
C LEU A 517 -4.14 0.50 5.84
N ASN A 518 -4.11 -0.15 6.99
CA ASN A 518 -5.23 -0.21 7.92
C ASN A 518 -6.46 -0.98 7.41
N ASN A 519 -6.27 -1.79 6.40
CA ASN A 519 -7.36 -2.60 5.88
C ASN A 519 -7.65 -3.79 6.79
N LEU A 520 -6.74 -4.15 7.69
CA LEU A 520 -6.91 -5.27 8.62
C LEU A 520 -6.68 -4.83 10.06
N SER A 521 -7.70 -4.96 10.89
CA SER A 521 -7.66 -4.55 12.31
C SER A 521 -7.20 -5.65 13.26
N SER A 522 -7.32 -6.91 12.86
CA SER A 522 -6.93 -8.08 13.64
C SER A 522 -6.52 -9.21 12.73
N LEU A 523 -5.33 -9.72 12.95
CA LEU A 523 -4.76 -10.84 12.20
C LEU A 523 -5.50 -12.15 12.45
N ASN A 524 -6.15 -12.29 13.60
CA ASN A 524 -6.94 -13.50 13.94
C ASN A 524 -8.13 -13.74 12.99
N ASN A 525 -8.57 -12.70 12.30
CA ASN A 525 -9.70 -12.79 11.36
C ASN A 525 -9.25 -12.89 9.90
N HIS A 526 -7.95 -13.05 9.64
CA HIS A 526 -7.45 -13.17 8.28
C HIS A 526 -7.99 -14.46 7.62
N PRO A 527 -8.57 -14.39 6.40
CA PRO A 527 -9.30 -15.50 5.81
C PRO A 527 -8.40 -16.60 5.21
N LEU A 528 -7.10 -16.36 5.04
CA LEU A 528 -6.19 -17.26 4.33
C LEU A 528 -6.25 -18.72 4.84
N LYS A 529 -6.19 -18.93 6.17
CA LYS A 529 -6.25 -20.26 6.76
C LYS A 529 -7.56 -20.98 6.41
N LYS A 530 -8.69 -20.27 6.39
CA LYS A 530 -9.99 -20.81 5.97
C LYS A 530 -10.02 -21.17 4.50
N TYR A 531 -9.41 -20.36 3.63
CA TYR A 531 -9.28 -20.68 2.21
C TYR A 531 -8.46 -21.96 2.01
N LEU A 532 -7.30 -22.07 2.67
CA LEU A 532 -6.43 -23.26 2.59
C LEU A 532 -7.10 -24.53 3.13
N LEU A 533 -7.93 -24.42 4.19
CA LEU A 533 -8.74 -25.53 4.71
C LEU A 533 -9.83 -25.97 3.71
N ASN A 534 -10.26 -25.08 2.85
CA ASN A 534 -11.22 -25.37 1.78
C ASN A 534 -10.54 -25.68 0.43
N ASP A 535 -9.23 -25.96 0.43
CA ASP A 535 -8.44 -26.29 -0.77
C ASP A 535 -8.50 -25.23 -1.89
N ILE A 536 -8.68 -23.96 -1.51
CA ILE A 536 -8.56 -22.83 -2.42
C ILE A 536 -7.09 -22.59 -2.73
N LYS A 537 -6.78 -22.36 -4.00
CA LYS A 537 -5.44 -22.02 -4.46
C LYS A 537 -5.05 -20.64 -3.97
N CYS A 538 -4.00 -20.55 -3.17
CA CYS A 538 -3.50 -19.31 -2.59
C CYS A 538 -2.00 -19.15 -2.85
N VAL A 539 -1.55 -17.91 -3.05
CA VAL A 539 -0.13 -17.54 -3.19
C VAL A 539 0.18 -16.27 -2.40
N GLN A 540 1.47 -16.00 -2.20
CA GLN A 540 1.97 -14.81 -1.54
C GLN A 540 2.39 -13.75 -2.56
N GLY A 541 2.23 -12.47 -2.18
CA GLY A 541 2.81 -11.31 -2.82
C GLY A 541 3.18 -10.24 -1.79
N THR A 542 3.96 -9.23 -2.17
CA THR A 542 4.37 -8.13 -1.28
C THR A 542 3.56 -6.86 -1.46
N ASP A 543 2.83 -6.75 -2.57
CA ASP A 543 2.16 -5.53 -3.02
C ASP A 543 3.14 -4.35 -3.30
N GLY A 544 4.41 -4.55 -2.97
CA GLY A 544 5.48 -3.58 -3.16
C GLY A 544 6.39 -3.49 -1.96
N PHE A 545 7.37 -4.37 -1.90
CA PHE A 545 8.24 -4.55 -0.75
C PHE A 545 8.92 -3.25 -0.27
N GLY A 546 9.35 -2.40 -1.18
CA GLY A 546 10.02 -1.14 -0.81
C GLY A 546 9.05 -0.04 -0.31
N PHE A 547 7.81 -0.04 -0.78
CA PHE A 547 6.79 0.92 -0.36
C PHE A 547 6.23 0.60 1.03
N TYR A 548 5.95 -0.67 1.25
CA TYR A 548 5.44 -1.15 2.54
C TYR A 548 6.55 -1.51 3.53
N GLY A 549 7.83 -1.35 3.17
CA GLY A 549 8.97 -1.65 4.03
C GLY A 549 8.96 -3.09 4.52
N THR A 550 8.68 -4.02 3.64
CA THR A 550 8.71 -5.47 3.87
C THR A 550 9.56 -6.15 2.79
N ASP A 551 9.62 -7.44 2.76
CA ASP A 551 10.11 -8.26 1.65
C ASP A 551 9.43 -9.63 1.65
N THR A 552 9.71 -10.44 0.64
CA THR A 552 9.07 -11.76 0.49
C THR A 552 9.41 -12.73 1.63
N ILE A 553 10.54 -12.54 2.27
CA ILE A 553 10.97 -13.33 3.44
C ILE A 553 10.17 -12.91 4.67
N GLU A 554 10.01 -11.60 4.88
CA GLU A 554 9.20 -11.05 5.97
C GLU A 554 7.73 -11.45 5.84
N GLU A 555 7.18 -11.39 4.62
CA GLU A 555 5.83 -11.88 4.36
C GLU A 555 5.68 -13.37 4.74
N GLN A 556 6.62 -14.21 4.32
CA GLN A 556 6.56 -15.63 4.65
C GLN A 556 6.70 -15.88 6.15
N LEU A 557 7.62 -15.19 6.83
CA LEU A 557 7.78 -15.28 8.28
C LEU A 557 6.53 -14.77 9.02
N ALA A 558 5.91 -13.71 8.51
CA ALA A 558 4.65 -13.19 9.06
C ALA A 558 3.51 -14.22 8.94
N LEU A 559 3.40 -14.89 7.81
CA LEU A 559 2.43 -15.97 7.63
C LEU A 559 2.65 -17.12 8.62
N TYR A 560 3.91 -17.50 8.88
CA TYR A 560 4.24 -18.52 9.89
C TYR A 560 3.84 -18.08 11.30
N ASN A 561 4.26 -16.90 11.72
CA ASN A 561 4.24 -16.52 13.14
C ASN A 561 2.97 -15.77 13.53
N ILE A 562 2.31 -15.09 12.58
CA ILE A 562 1.15 -14.25 12.85
C ILE A 562 -0.14 -14.98 12.52
N LEU A 563 -0.18 -15.71 11.40
CA LEU A 563 -1.37 -16.46 10.99
C LEU A 563 -1.33 -17.94 11.44
N ASP A 564 -0.27 -18.35 12.11
CA ASP A 564 -0.10 -19.73 12.59
C ASP A 564 -0.38 -20.77 11.49
N LEU A 565 0.24 -20.56 10.31
CA LEU A 565 0.17 -21.50 9.21
C LEU A 565 1.12 -22.67 9.46
N SER A 566 0.63 -23.88 9.21
CA SER A 566 1.43 -25.09 9.32
C SER A 566 2.32 -25.32 8.09
N ASP A 567 3.33 -26.18 8.21
CA ASP A 567 4.11 -26.66 7.05
C ASP A 567 3.23 -27.23 5.94
N SER A 568 2.11 -27.87 6.29
CA SER A 568 1.14 -28.40 5.32
C SER A 568 0.47 -27.27 4.52
N ASP A 569 0.14 -26.16 5.18
CA ASP A 569 -0.45 -24.98 4.52
C ASP A 569 0.55 -24.36 3.54
N PHE A 570 1.80 -24.21 3.96
CA PHE A 570 2.86 -23.74 3.08
C PHE A 570 3.12 -24.67 1.90
N LEU A 571 3.06 -25.99 2.09
CA LEU A 571 3.21 -26.93 0.99
C LEU A 571 2.04 -26.83 -0.02
N LYS A 572 0.81 -26.54 0.44
CA LYS A 572 -0.32 -26.26 -0.47
C LYS A 572 -0.04 -25.01 -1.30
N MET A 573 0.36 -23.91 -0.67
CA MET A 573 0.70 -22.67 -1.36
C MET A 573 1.89 -22.87 -2.32
N LYS A 574 2.92 -23.59 -1.88
CA LYS A 574 4.11 -23.90 -2.69
C LYS A 574 3.78 -24.72 -3.93
N LYS A 575 2.82 -25.65 -3.84
CA LYS A 575 2.33 -26.39 -4.99
C LYS A 575 1.71 -25.45 -6.04
N VAL A 576 0.90 -24.51 -5.61
CA VAL A 576 0.28 -23.51 -6.51
C VAL A 576 1.34 -22.61 -7.14
N GLU A 577 2.31 -22.16 -6.35
CA GLU A 577 3.46 -21.39 -6.85
C GLU A 577 4.21 -22.17 -7.96
N ASN A 578 4.51 -23.45 -7.74
CA ASN A 578 5.20 -24.27 -8.71
C ASN A 578 4.35 -24.45 -10.00
N GLU A 579 3.04 -24.70 -9.88
CA GLU A 579 2.14 -24.78 -11.03
C GLU A 579 2.18 -23.50 -11.88
N ILE A 580 2.22 -22.33 -11.23
CA ILE A 580 2.33 -21.04 -11.92
C ILE A 580 3.69 -20.86 -12.58
N LEU A 581 4.77 -21.19 -11.90
CA LEU A 581 6.12 -21.08 -12.44
C LEU A 581 6.34 -21.96 -13.66
N ASP A 582 5.95 -23.23 -13.59
CA ASP A 582 6.10 -24.20 -14.66
C ASP A 582 5.30 -23.76 -15.91
N PHE A 583 4.08 -23.32 -15.68
CA PHE A 583 3.25 -22.79 -16.75
C PHE A 583 3.88 -21.53 -17.37
N ASN A 584 4.27 -20.56 -16.57
CA ASN A 584 4.79 -19.29 -17.07
C ASN A 584 6.11 -19.42 -17.81
N ASN A 585 6.96 -20.38 -17.44
CA ASN A 585 8.20 -20.68 -18.18
C ASN A 585 7.87 -21.21 -19.59
N THR A 586 6.93 -22.12 -19.71
CA THR A 586 6.47 -22.66 -21.02
C THR A 586 5.81 -21.57 -21.84
N TYR A 587 4.90 -20.85 -21.25
CA TYR A 587 4.17 -19.76 -21.89
C TYR A 587 5.09 -18.65 -22.40
N PHE A 588 6.09 -18.24 -21.62
CA PHE A 588 7.08 -17.26 -22.04
C PHE A 588 7.85 -17.72 -23.29
N SER A 589 8.28 -18.99 -23.31
CA SER A 589 9.02 -19.56 -24.44
C SER A 589 8.18 -19.57 -25.73
N GLU A 590 6.93 -20.01 -25.63
CA GLU A 590 6.01 -20.03 -26.76
C GLU A 590 5.69 -18.62 -27.27
N LYS A 591 5.42 -17.71 -26.34
CA LYS A 591 5.12 -16.31 -26.66
C LYS A 591 6.31 -15.57 -27.26
N SER A 592 7.54 -15.90 -26.83
CA SER A 592 8.75 -15.33 -27.43
C SER A 592 8.91 -15.69 -28.91
N LYS A 593 8.56 -16.93 -29.30
CA LYS A 593 8.56 -17.35 -30.70
C LYS A 593 7.52 -16.56 -31.50
N LYS A 594 6.27 -16.52 -31.01
CA LYS A 594 5.19 -15.76 -31.64
C LYS A 594 5.51 -14.27 -31.76
N PHE A 595 6.19 -13.71 -30.78
CA PHE A 595 6.60 -12.31 -30.81
C PHE A 595 7.67 -12.04 -31.87
N SER A 596 8.64 -12.93 -32.03
CA SER A 596 9.64 -12.85 -33.09
C SER A 596 9.00 -12.91 -34.49
N GLU A 597 8.03 -13.81 -34.66
CA GLU A 597 7.26 -13.92 -35.90
C GLU A 597 6.39 -12.66 -36.15
N PHE A 598 5.80 -12.10 -35.09
CA PHE A 598 5.03 -10.86 -35.16
C PHE A 598 5.89 -9.66 -35.55
N LEU A 599 7.11 -9.56 -35.05
CA LEU A 599 8.02 -8.49 -35.43
C LEU A 599 8.40 -8.54 -36.94
N ASP A 600 8.61 -9.72 -37.48
CA ASP A 600 8.92 -9.92 -38.91
C ASP A 600 9.99 -8.94 -39.44
N GLY A 601 11.08 -8.81 -38.66
CA GLY A 601 12.20 -7.90 -38.98
C GLY A 601 11.98 -6.42 -38.63
N ARG A 602 10.78 -6.03 -38.21
CA ARG A 602 10.50 -4.66 -37.74
C ARG A 602 11.02 -4.43 -36.33
N THR A 603 11.22 -3.18 -35.97
CA THR A 603 11.48 -2.77 -34.61
C THR A 603 10.22 -2.93 -33.72
N ILE A 604 10.44 -3.06 -32.41
CA ILE A 604 9.32 -3.10 -31.44
C ILE A 604 8.45 -1.84 -31.58
N GLU A 605 9.10 -0.69 -31.74
CA GLU A 605 8.42 0.59 -31.91
C GLU A 605 7.49 0.60 -33.12
N GLU A 606 7.97 0.21 -34.29
CA GLU A 606 7.17 0.14 -35.51
C GLU A 606 6.02 -0.87 -35.40
N ALA A 607 6.30 -2.08 -34.96
CA ALA A 607 5.32 -3.16 -34.93
C ALA A 607 4.21 -2.87 -33.91
N ILE A 608 4.55 -2.40 -32.71
CA ILE A 608 3.58 -2.11 -31.63
C ILE A 608 2.81 -0.82 -31.93
N SER A 609 3.46 0.24 -32.47
CA SER A 609 2.75 1.47 -32.84
C SER A 609 1.70 1.19 -33.90
N ASN A 610 2.08 0.49 -34.97
CA ASN A 610 1.13 0.13 -36.03
C ASN A 610 -0.05 -0.69 -35.48
N LEU A 611 0.19 -1.62 -34.61
CA LEU A 611 -0.87 -2.43 -33.99
C LEU A 611 -1.77 -1.62 -33.05
N GLN A 612 -1.21 -0.70 -32.27
CA GLN A 612 -2.00 0.22 -31.43
C GLN A 612 -2.94 1.07 -32.28
N GLU A 613 -2.41 1.67 -33.37
CA GLU A 613 -3.22 2.49 -34.28
C GLU A 613 -4.31 1.67 -34.92
N ALA A 614 -4.00 0.46 -35.42
CA ALA A 614 -4.96 -0.45 -36.03
C ALA A 614 -6.08 -0.86 -35.05
N ASN A 615 -5.73 -1.19 -33.80
CA ASN A 615 -6.71 -1.54 -32.77
C ASN A 615 -7.64 -0.36 -32.46
N ILE A 616 -7.08 0.84 -32.25
CA ILE A 616 -7.85 2.05 -31.96
C ILE A 616 -8.76 2.42 -33.16
N GLN A 617 -8.27 2.30 -34.37
CA GLN A 617 -9.07 2.56 -35.55
C GLN A 617 -10.23 1.56 -35.68
N LYS A 618 -9.96 0.26 -35.56
CA LYS A 618 -10.99 -0.79 -35.54
C LYS A 618 -12.04 -0.58 -34.45
N SER A 619 -11.61 -0.14 -33.25
CA SER A 619 -12.52 0.18 -32.16
C SER A 619 -13.43 1.37 -32.47
N LYS A 620 -12.93 2.39 -33.18
CA LYS A 620 -13.72 3.54 -33.61
C LYS A 620 -14.74 3.15 -34.69
N GLU A 621 -14.36 2.31 -35.65
CA GLU A 621 -15.22 1.87 -36.74
C GLU A 621 -16.33 0.93 -36.27
N ASN A 622 -16.04 0.02 -35.33
CA ASN A 622 -17.01 -0.94 -34.84
C ASN A 622 -18.06 -0.33 -33.89
N SER A 623 -17.96 0.97 -33.54
CA SER A 623 -18.90 1.69 -32.67
C SER A 623 -19.60 0.79 -31.64
N ILE A 624 -18.82 -0.11 -30.98
CA ILE A 624 -19.29 -0.86 -29.85
C ILE A 624 -19.55 0.20 -28.79
N VAL A 625 -20.75 0.72 -28.74
CA VAL A 625 -21.26 1.46 -27.59
C VAL A 625 -21.14 0.46 -26.46
N LEU A 626 -20.13 0.61 -25.61
CA LEU A 626 -20.12 0.01 -24.31
C LEU A 626 -21.40 0.54 -23.66
N LYS A 627 -22.51 -0.20 -23.85
CA LYS A 627 -23.77 0.13 -23.20
C LYS A 627 -23.55 -0.07 -21.72
N HIS A 628 -23.25 1.01 -21.08
CA HIS A 628 -23.45 1.09 -19.65
C HIS A 628 -24.92 0.83 -19.41
N ASN A 629 -25.26 -0.16 -18.61
CA ASN A 629 -26.62 -0.32 -18.09
C ASN A 629 -26.83 0.79 -17.04
N ASN A 630 -26.87 2.02 -17.54
CA ASN A 630 -27.31 3.14 -16.73
C ASN A 630 -28.82 2.98 -16.58
N ASN A 631 -29.25 2.82 -15.36
CA ASN A 631 -30.56 3.22 -15.00
C ASN A 631 -30.60 4.76 -15.16
N VAL A 632 -30.98 5.21 -16.35
CA VAL A 632 -31.00 6.62 -16.76
C VAL A 632 -31.83 7.46 -15.78
N GLU A 633 -32.80 6.81 -15.14
CA GLU A 633 -33.69 7.37 -14.12
C GLU A 633 -32.94 7.71 -12.82
N SER A 634 -32.08 6.83 -12.30
CA SER A 634 -31.31 7.09 -11.08
C SER A 634 -30.28 8.21 -11.29
N ALA A 635 -29.66 8.29 -12.44
CA ALA A 635 -28.70 9.33 -12.79
C ALA A 635 -29.37 10.70 -12.90
N LYS A 636 -30.60 10.76 -13.43
CA LYS A 636 -31.39 11.98 -13.53
C LYS A 636 -31.79 12.49 -12.14
N VAL A 637 -32.26 11.60 -11.26
CA VAL A 637 -32.71 11.93 -9.91
C VAL A 637 -31.55 12.46 -9.04
N LEU A 638 -30.34 11.90 -9.12
CA LEU A 638 -29.18 12.43 -8.39
C LEU A 638 -28.78 13.82 -8.87
N LYS A 639 -28.89 14.08 -10.17
CA LYS A 639 -28.60 15.39 -10.75
C LYS A 639 -29.57 16.47 -10.23
N ASP A 640 -30.81 16.10 -9.99
CA ASP A 640 -31.84 16.98 -9.43
C ASP A 640 -31.64 17.25 -7.92
N LEU A 641 -30.86 16.40 -7.21
CA LEU A 641 -30.49 16.57 -5.81
C LEU A 641 -29.20 17.39 -5.60
N VAL A 642 -28.45 17.71 -6.67
CA VAL A 642 -27.23 18.52 -6.52
C VAL A 642 -27.57 19.89 -5.99
N THR A 643 -26.98 20.25 -4.87
CA THR A 643 -27.23 21.55 -4.20
C THR A 643 -25.91 22.19 -3.80
N THR A 644 -25.97 23.50 -3.55
CA THR A 644 -24.94 24.23 -2.83
C THR A 644 -25.28 24.23 -1.35
N LEU A 645 -24.25 24.17 -0.51
CA LEU A 645 -24.47 24.22 0.94
C LEU A 645 -25.10 25.55 1.37
N PRO A 646 -26.12 25.53 2.24
CA PRO A 646 -26.74 26.76 2.74
C PRO A 646 -25.72 27.70 3.38
N GLU A 647 -25.79 29.01 3.05
CA GLU A 647 -24.83 29.98 3.58
C GLU A 647 -25.27 30.59 4.92
N ASP A 648 -26.56 30.53 5.20
CA ASP A 648 -27.20 31.09 6.39
C ASP A 648 -27.31 30.13 7.58
N LYS A 649 -26.84 28.90 7.42
CA LYS A 649 -26.87 27.83 8.43
C LYS A 649 -25.47 27.29 8.76
N VAL A 650 -25.36 26.82 10.00
CA VAL A 650 -24.11 26.17 10.48
C VAL A 650 -24.06 24.70 10.03
N PRO A 651 -23.04 24.28 9.28
CA PRO A 651 -22.85 22.88 8.96
C PRO A 651 -22.34 22.07 10.16
N ILE A 652 -22.98 20.93 10.41
CA ILE A 652 -22.56 19.93 11.40
C ILE A 652 -22.16 18.67 10.66
N ILE A 653 -20.86 18.40 10.60
CA ILE A 653 -20.31 17.26 9.90
C ILE A 653 -20.18 16.08 10.87
N ILE A 654 -20.82 14.96 10.53
CA ILE A 654 -20.71 13.70 11.28
C ILE A 654 -19.72 12.80 10.54
N ALA A 655 -18.63 12.49 11.19
CA ALA A 655 -17.60 11.59 10.65
C ALA A 655 -17.51 10.32 11.51
N GLY A 656 -17.58 9.17 10.88
CA GLY A 656 -17.62 7.84 11.53
C GLY A 656 -18.54 6.89 10.77
N GLY A 657 -18.36 6.85 9.46
CA GLY A 657 -19.17 6.08 8.51
C GLY A 657 -18.80 4.62 8.41
N SER A 658 -18.40 4.17 7.21
CA SER A 658 -18.26 2.76 6.86
C SER A 658 -17.20 1.99 7.65
N PHE A 659 -16.06 2.64 7.94
CA PHE A 659 -14.92 1.95 8.53
C PHE A 659 -14.46 2.65 9.80
N ASN A 660 -14.27 1.86 10.84
CA ASN A 660 -13.62 2.31 12.05
C ASN A 660 -12.10 2.49 11.85
N ALA A 661 -11.43 3.02 12.87
CA ALA A 661 -9.98 3.19 12.90
C ALA A 661 -9.17 1.91 12.64
N ARG A 662 -9.79 0.75 12.77
CA ARG A 662 -9.16 -0.56 12.58
C ARG A 662 -9.50 -1.20 11.24
N GLY A 663 -10.13 -0.46 10.33
CA GLY A 663 -10.54 -0.97 9.02
C GLY A 663 -11.71 -1.96 9.04
N ARG A 664 -12.45 -2.04 10.14
CA ARG A 664 -13.68 -2.82 10.25
C ARG A 664 -14.89 -1.93 10.08
N GLU A 665 -16.03 -2.55 9.76
CA GLU A 665 -17.31 -1.85 9.82
C GLU A 665 -17.49 -1.15 11.17
N THR A 666 -17.90 0.11 11.14
CA THR A 666 -18.09 0.91 12.34
C THR A 666 -19.20 0.31 13.18
N VAL A 667 -18.85 -0.17 14.37
CA VAL A 667 -19.81 -0.64 15.36
C VAL A 667 -20.25 0.55 16.21
N LEU A 668 -21.54 0.83 16.18
CA LEU A 668 -22.12 1.90 16.98
C LEU A 668 -22.13 1.53 18.46
N ASP A 669 -21.50 2.34 19.28
CA ASP A 669 -21.69 2.23 20.73
C ASP A 669 -22.93 3.02 21.20
N GLU A 670 -23.50 2.63 22.34
CA GLU A 670 -24.69 3.27 22.89
C GLU A 670 -24.42 4.71 23.36
N SER A 671 -23.19 5.02 23.76
CA SER A 671 -22.77 6.35 24.18
C SER A 671 -22.78 7.31 22.98
N GLY A 672 -22.20 6.90 21.85
CA GLY A 672 -22.21 7.69 20.62
C GLY A 672 -23.63 7.92 20.06
N LYS A 673 -24.50 6.90 20.13
CA LYS A 673 -25.92 7.07 19.78
C LYS A 673 -26.62 8.07 20.71
N LYS A 674 -26.30 8.06 22.00
CA LYS A 674 -26.82 9.00 22.97
C LYS A 674 -26.41 10.44 22.64
N ILE A 675 -25.11 10.65 22.29
CA ILE A 675 -24.61 11.96 21.88
C ILE A 675 -25.37 12.45 20.63
N LEU A 676 -25.53 11.62 19.60
CA LEU A 676 -26.30 11.97 18.41
C LEU A 676 -27.77 12.30 18.74
N THR A 677 -28.38 11.50 19.61
CA THR A 677 -29.77 11.73 20.04
C THR A 677 -29.95 13.08 20.74
N GLU A 678 -29.03 13.39 21.67
CA GLU A 678 -29.02 14.67 22.39
C GLU A 678 -28.75 15.84 21.43
N LEU A 679 -27.82 15.70 20.51
CA LEU A 679 -27.50 16.70 19.50
C LEU A 679 -28.72 17.03 18.64
N ILE A 680 -29.41 16.01 18.10
CA ILE A 680 -30.61 16.17 17.27
C ILE A 680 -31.76 16.82 18.07
N LYS A 681 -31.90 16.52 19.36
CA LYS A 681 -32.94 17.15 20.21
C LYS A 681 -32.71 18.62 20.47
N LYS A 682 -31.44 19.03 20.68
CA LYS A 682 -31.08 20.35 21.19
C LYS A 682 -30.70 21.37 20.11
N VAL A 683 -30.35 20.87 18.91
CA VAL A 683 -29.95 21.72 17.78
C VAL A 683 -31.18 22.26 17.06
N ASN A 684 -31.11 23.55 16.69
CA ASN A 684 -32.14 24.24 15.93
C ASN A 684 -32.05 23.88 14.44
N SER A 685 -33.05 23.15 13.93
CA SER A 685 -33.08 22.71 12.52
C SER A 685 -33.17 23.84 11.50
N LYS A 686 -33.57 25.05 11.91
CA LYS A 686 -33.62 26.25 11.04
C LYS A 686 -32.26 26.95 10.95
N LYS A 687 -31.32 26.63 11.88
CA LYS A 687 -30.01 27.29 11.97
C LYS A 687 -28.85 26.32 11.66
N ALA A 688 -29.16 25.05 11.51
CA ALA A 688 -28.16 24.04 11.20
C ALA A 688 -28.62 23.08 10.12
N TYR A 689 -27.66 22.47 9.45
CA TYR A 689 -27.87 21.31 8.60
C TYR A 689 -26.76 20.28 8.87
N PHE A 690 -27.05 19.02 8.61
CA PHE A 690 -26.06 17.95 8.77
C PHE A 690 -25.37 17.62 7.46
N VAL A 691 -24.11 17.20 7.58
CA VAL A 691 -23.30 16.74 6.47
C VAL A 691 -22.79 15.34 6.79
N VAL A 692 -23.02 14.41 5.88
CA VAL A 692 -22.61 13.00 5.98
C VAL A 692 -21.77 12.58 4.76
N GLY A 693 -21.02 11.49 4.86
CA GLY A 693 -20.29 10.91 3.75
C GLY A 693 -21.21 10.16 2.77
N HIS A 694 -20.64 9.76 1.64
CA HIS A 694 -21.39 9.16 0.54
C HIS A 694 -21.93 7.74 0.82
N LYS A 695 -21.37 7.02 1.78
CA LYS A 695 -21.82 5.66 2.11
C LYS A 695 -22.97 5.61 3.12
N MET A 696 -23.11 6.64 3.91
CA MET A 696 -24.17 6.75 4.93
C MET A 696 -24.29 5.51 5.81
N GLN A 697 -23.18 5.06 6.38
CA GLN A 697 -23.09 3.92 7.27
C GLN A 697 -22.62 4.35 8.66
N GLY A 698 -22.60 3.46 9.64
CA GLY A 698 -22.11 3.73 10.97
C GLY A 698 -22.85 4.91 11.66
N TYR A 699 -22.11 5.86 12.22
CA TYR A 699 -22.67 7.04 12.88
C TYR A 699 -23.44 7.97 11.94
N GLU A 700 -23.08 8.01 10.66
CA GLU A 700 -23.79 8.77 9.62
C GLU A 700 -25.21 8.20 9.41
N LYS A 701 -25.32 6.89 9.31
CA LYS A 701 -26.61 6.19 9.22
C LYS A 701 -27.43 6.37 10.51
N ALA A 702 -26.78 6.25 11.66
CA ALA A 702 -27.44 6.45 12.95
C ALA A 702 -28.03 7.86 13.08
N LEU A 703 -27.33 8.90 12.61
CA LEU A 703 -27.85 10.26 12.55
C LEU A 703 -29.18 10.33 11.77
N ILE A 704 -29.19 9.74 10.57
CA ILE A 704 -30.37 9.74 9.68
C ILE A 704 -31.54 9.03 10.36
N ASP A 705 -31.29 7.84 10.91
CA ASP A 705 -32.34 7.02 11.56
C ASP A 705 -32.89 7.67 12.82
N ILE A 706 -32.03 8.30 13.64
CA ILE A 706 -32.46 9.00 14.84
C ILE A 706 -33.27 10.26 14.48
N SER A 707 -32.85 11.02 13.45
CA SER A 707 -33.61 12.17 12.96
C SER A 707 -35.01 11.77 12.51
N LYS A 708 -35.14 10.69 11.76
CA LYS A 708 -36.44 10.12 11.34
C LYS A 708 -37.29 9.70 12.55
N LYS A 709 -36.69 8.99 13.50
CA LYS A 709 -37.36 8.48 14.71
C LYS A 709 -37.87 9.61 15.61
N LEU A 710 -37.13 10.70 15.72
CA LEU A 710 -37.49 11.85 16.52
C LEU A 710 -38.39 12.83 15.78
N ASN A 711 -38.74 12.53 14.54
CA ASN A 711 -39.58 13.37 13.66
C ASN A 711 -39.04 14.81 13.55
N LYS A 712 -37.72 14.97 13.61
CA LYS A 712 -37.01 16.23 13.43
C LYS A 712 -36.61 16.39 11.97
N ASN A 713 -37.14 17.43 11.33
CA ASN A 713 -36.90 17.69 9.92
C ASN A 713 -35.62 18.50 9.74
N PHE A 714 -34.46 17.83 9.79
CA PHE A 714 -33.18 18.42 9.47
C PHE A 714 -32.87 18.29 7.97
N GLU A 715 -32.27 19.32 7.43
CA GLU A 715 -31.60 19.22 6.14
C GLU A 715 -30.34 18.39 6.30
N ILE A 716 -30.26 17.27 5.59
CA ILE A 716 -29.11 16.36 5.59
C ILE A 716 -28.55 16.31 4.18
N ASN A 717 -27.28 16.70 4.01
CA ASN A 717 -26.59 16.73 2.74
C ASN A 717 -25.49 15.66 2.74
N ALA A 718 -25.39 14.88 1.65
CA ALA A 718 -24.32 13.93 1.45
C ALA A 718 -23.19 14.54 0.62
N ILE A 719 -21.93 14.32 1.04
CA ILE A 719 -20.78 14.61 0.20
C ILE A 719 -20.47 13.37 -0.60
N ILE A 720 -20.52 13.49 -1.91
CA ILE A 720 -20.19 12.40 -2.81
C ILE A 720 -18.97 12.75 -3.66
N PRO A 721 -18.13 11.76 -4.01
CA PRO A 721 -17.13 11.96 -5.04
C PRO A 721 -17.83 12.28 -6.38
N LYS A 722 -17.10 12.89 -7.30
CA LYS A 722 -17.59 13.21 -8.65
C LYS A 722 -18.19 11.99 -9.35
N LEU A 723 -17.68 10.83 -9.00
CA LEU A 723 -18.01 9.53 -9.59
C LEU A 723 -18.43 8.54 -8.48
N VAL A 724 -19.64 8.03 -8.53
CA VAL A 724 -20.19 7.11 -7.51
C VAL A 724 -20.77 5.86 -8.16
N SER A 725 -20.65 4.73 -7.45
CA SER A 725 -21.26 3.46 -7.85
C SER A 725 -22.79 3.52 -7.76
N GLU A 726 -23.47 2.62 -8.49
CA GLU A 726 -24.93 2.50 -8.43
C GLU A 726 -25.45 2.19 -7.01
N ASN A 727 -24.71 1.38 -6.23
CA ASN A 727 -25.08 1.09 -4.85
C ASN A 727 -25.11 2.35 -3.98
N VAL A 728 -24.13 3.24 -4.13
CA VAL A 728 -24.10 4.51 -3.41
C VAL A 728 -25.24 5.42 -3.85
N LYS A 729 -25.55 5.46 -5.15
CA LYS A 729 -26.69 6.21 -5.67
C LYS A 729 -28.02 5.71 -5.07
N ASN A 730 -28.21 4.40 -5.06
CA ASN A 730 -29.40 3.78 -4.50
C ASN A 730 -29.53 4.08 -2.99
N ASN A 731 -28.47 3.96 -2.22
CA ASN A 731 -28.47 4.32 -0.80
C ASN A 731 -28.87 5.79 -0.57
N ILE A 732 -28.34 6.72 -1.38
CA ILE A 732 -28.69 8.15 -1.29
C ILE A 732 -30.18 8.35 -1.54
N LEU A 733 -30.75 7.69 -2.54
CA LEU A 733 -32.17 7.78 -2.87
C LEU A 733 -33.06 7.13 -1.80
N GLU A 734 -32.69 5.97 -1.29
CA GLU A 734 -33.41 5.26 -0.24
C GLU A 734 -33.45 6.05 1.07
N GLU A 735 -32.36 6.73 1.41
CA GLU A 735 -32.26 7.51 2.65
C GLU A 735 -33.01 8.86 2.59
N LYS A 736 -33.47 9.29 1.43
CA LYS A 736 -34.19 10.56 1.22
C LYS A 736 -33.39 11.76 1.71
N ILE A 737 -32.14 11.84 1.27
CA ILE A 737 -31.26 12.96 1.61
C ILE A 737 -31.78 14.25 1.00
N SER A 738 -31.61 15.35 1.72
CA SER A 738 -32.12 16.68 1.31
C SER A 738 -31.36 17.23 0.09
N GLY A 739 -30.06 16.94 -0.01
CA GLY A 739 -29.26 17.37 -1.12
C GLY A 739 -27.91 16.61 -1.19
N VAL A 740 -27.25 16.75 -2.32
CA VAL A 740 -25.98 16.09 -2.62
C VAL A 740 -24.96 17.14 -3.04
N CYS A 741 -23.83 17.19 -2.35
CA CYS A 741 -22.69 18.02 -2.72
C CYS A 741 -21.63 17.18 -3.39
N ILE A 742 -21.32 17.50 -4.66
CA ILE A 742 -20.30 16.80 -5.43
C ILE A 742 -18.93 17.44 -5.15
N SER A 743 -17.99 16.65 -4.66
CA SER A 743 -16.61 17.10 -4.53
C SER A 743 -16.02 17.37 -5.92
N PRO A 744 -15.45 18.53 -6.19
CA PRO A 744 -14.86 18.84 -7.50
C PRO A 744 -13.53 18.13 -7.74
N GLU A 745 -12.95 17.48 -6.73
CA GLU A 745 -11.65 16.82 -6.87
C GLU A 745 -11.80 15.39 -7.40
N GLU A 746 -10.97 15.06 -8.40
CA GLU A 746 -10.92 13.73 -9.03
C GLU A 746 -10.08 12.72 -8.22
N GLU A 747 -9.36 13.18 -7.19
CA GLU A 747 -8.53 12.33 -6.36
C GLU A 747 -9.35 11.65 -5.27
N GLU A 748 -9.28 10.34 -5.23
CA GLU A 748 -10.01 9.43 -4.32
C GLU A 748 -9.84 9.75 -2.84
N PHE A 749 -8.69 10.32 -2.45
CA PHE A 749 -8.40 10.75 -1.08
C PHE A 749 -8.72 12.22 -0.82
N GLY A 750 -9.22 12.92 -1.83
CA GLY A 750 -9.50 14.34 -1.82
C GLY A 750 -10.96 14.71 -1.62
N ILE A 751 -11.87 13.74 -1.43
CA ILE A 751 -13.34 13.97 -1.33
C ILE A 751 -13.67 15.10 -0.37
N TYR A 752 -12.92 15.23 0.72
CA TYR A 752 -13.13 16.29 1.72
C TYR A 752 -12.27 17.53 1.50
N LYS A 753 -11.37 17.58 0.53
CA LYS A 753 -10.33 18.62 0.45
C LYS A 753 -10.85 19.97 -0.04
N SER A 754 -11.58 20.01 -1.12
CA SER A 754 -12.27 21.24 -1.57
C SER A 754 -13.45 21.58 -0.66
N PHE A 755 -14.06 20.58 -0.06
CA PHE A 755 -15.09 20.73 0.92
C PHE A 755 -14.53 21.33 2.23
N ASN A 756 -13.34 20.94 2.64
CA ASN A 756 -12.65 21.52 3.79
C ASN A 756 -12.42 23.02 3.62
N TYR A 757 -12.09 23.49 2.41
CA TYR A 757 -11.95 24.91 2.13
C TYR A 757 -13.26 25.66 2.39
N GLU A 758 -14.38 25.20 1.88
CA GLU A 758 -15.69 25.82 2.10
C GLU A 758 -16.12 25.81 3.58
N ILE A 759 -15.85 24.72 4.28
CA ILE A 759 -16.26 24.53 5.68
C ILE A 759 -15.27 25.14 6.66
N PHE A 760 -13.98 24.84 6.54
CA PHE A 760 -13.00 25.24 7.53
C PHE A 760 -12.50 26.68 7.35
N GLU A 761 -12.38 27.16 6.12
CA GLU A 761 -11.87 28.49 5.85
C GLU A 761 -12.97 29.57 5.81
N ARG A 762 -14.17 29.25 5.38
CA ARG A 762 -15.23 30.25 5.14
C ARG A 762 -16.35 30.23 6.16
N ARG A 763 -16.65 29.11 6.83
CA ARG A 763 -17.86 28.97 7.65
C ARG A 763 -17.56 28.62 9.09
N ASN A 764 -18.36 29.14 10.03
CA ASN A 764 -18.46 28.57 11.35
C ASN A 764 -19.08 27.18 11.18
N SER A 765 -18.36 26.14 11.50
CA SER A 765 -18.82 24.77 11.34
C SER A 765 -18.43 23.92 12.54
N VAL A 766 -19.14 22.82 12.72
CA VAL A 766 -18.89 21.83 13.77
C VAL A 766 -18.58 20.50 13.12
N VAL A 767 -17.49 19.86 13.52
CA VAL A 767 -17.12 18.52 13.09
C VAL A 767 -17.08 17.59 14.28
N LEU A 768 -17.82 16.50 14.23
CA LEU A 768 -17.82 15.41 15.19
C LEU A 768 -17.21 14.16 14.58
N ALA A 769 -15.98 13.86 14.94
CA ALA A 769 -15.27 12.65 14.53
C ALA A 769 -15.46 11.56 15.59
N PHE A 770 -16.42 10.66 15.38
CA PHE A 770 -16.73 9.55 16.27
C PHE A 770 -15.78 8.38 16.09
N ASP A 771 -15.51 8.00 14.85
CA ASP A 771 -14.64 6.90 14.45
C ASP A 771 -14.23 7.09 12.98
N GLY A 772 -13.32 6.29 12.46
CA GLY A 772 -13.02 6.31 11.04
C GLY A 772 -11.58 5.99 10.69
N ASN A 773 -11.34 5.83 9.40
CA ASN A 773 -10.03 5.56 8.81
C ASN A 773 -9.43 6.81 8.13
N SER A 774 -8.66 6.64 7.06
CA SER A 774 -7.91 7.72 6.40
C SER A 774 -8.74 8.97 6.05
N PRO A 775 -9.96 8.89 5.49
CA PRO A 775 -10.75 10.09 5.21
C PRO A 775 -11.05 10.93 6.45
N VAL A 776 -11.44 10.30 7.56
CA VAL A 776 -11.73 11.01 8.81
C VAL A 776 -10.45 11.58 9.43
N SER A 777 -9.35 10.83 9.39
CA SER A 777 -8.05 11.32 9.85
C SER A 777 -7.55 12.52 9.04
N ASN A 778 -7.78 12.52 7.73
CA ASN A 778 -7.45 13.65 6.86
C ASN A 778 -8.36 14.85 7.14
N LEU A 779 -9.66 14.62 7.32
CA LEU A 779 -10.60 15.65 7.71
C LEU A 779 -10.17 16.34 9.02
N VAL A 780 -9.82 15.56 10.04
CA VAL A 780 -9.34 16.08 11.33
C VAL A 780 -7.99 16.80 11.18
N GLN A 781 -7.10 16.31 10.30
CA GLN A 781 -5.81 16.97 10.02
C GLN A 781 -5.97 18.37 9.42
N GLU A 782 -7.00 18.59 8.62
CA GLU A 782 -7.27 19.89 8.01
C GLU A 782 -7.64 20.97 9.06
N ALA A 783 -7.97 20.59 10.28
CA ALA A 783 -8.15 21.52 11.39
C ALA A 783 -6.97 22.51 11.55
N LYS A 784 -5.76 22.00 11.32
CA LYS A 784 -4.53 22.82 11.38
C LYS A 784 -4.41 23.79 10.22
N ASN A 785 -5.02 23.49 9.08
CA ASN A 785 -4.96 24.30 7.87
C ASN A 785 -6.12 25.30 7.80
N GLY A 786 -7.22 25.01 8.49
CA GLY A 786 -8.38 25.88 8.54
C GLY A 786 -8.23 26.96 9.59
N LYS A 787 -8.22 28.19 9.23
CA LYS A 787 -7.98 29.40 10.01
C LYS A 787 -8.87 29.60 11.27
N GLY A 788 -9.20 28.53 11.97
CA GLY A 788 -9.91 28.55 13.25
C GLY A 788 -11.41 28.77 13.19
N LYS A 789 -12.03 28.70 12.01
CA LYS A 789 -13.50 28.86 11.89
C LYS A 789 -14.26 27.58 12.17
N ALA A 790 -13.69 26.41 11.90
CA ALA A 790 -14.30 25.14 12.22
C ALA A 790 -13.93 24.69 13.64
N LYS A 791 -14.91 24.21 14.40
CA LYS A 791 -14.71 23.56 15.71
C LYS A 791 -14.76 22.07 15.54
N ILE A 792 -13.67 21.38 15.87
CA ILE A 792 -13.49 19.97 15.60
C ILE A 792 -13.38 19.20 16.91
N TYR A 793 -14.32 18.31 17.12
CA TYR A 793 -14.43 17.44 18.29
C TYR A 793 -14.08 16.01 17.88
N VAL A 794 -13.17 15.41 18.62
CA VAL A 794 -12.56 14.12 18.26
C VAL A 794 -12.72 13.11 19.37
N ASN A 795 -13.30 11.97 19.09
CA ASN A 795 -13.49 10.90 20.06
C ASN A 795 -12.13 10.30 20.49
N SER A 796 -11.75 10.57 21.73
CA SER A 796 -10.48 10.10 22.32
C SER A 796 -10.51 8.64 22.80
N ASP A 797 -11.66 7.97 22.78
CA ASP A 797 -11.77 6.54 23.06
C ASP A 797 -11.27 5.70 21.89
N VAL A 798 -11.23 6.28 20.69
CA VAL A 798 -10.66 5.66 19.48
C VAL A 798 -9.17 5.96 19.40
N SER A 799 -8.31 4.94 19.48
CA SER A 799 -6.86 5.09 19.61
C SER A 799 -6.21 5.96 18.53
N THR A 800 -6.62 5.81 17.27
CA THR A 800 -6.08 6.59 16.14
C THR A 800 -6.51 8.06 16.19
N LEU A 801 -7.74 8.32 16.59
CA LEU A 801 -8.25 9.67 16.77
C LEU A 801 -7.63 10.34 18.00
N LYS A 802 -7.38 9.58 19.07
CA LYS A 802 -6.67 10.03 20.26
C LYS A 802 -5.25 10.51 19.95
N GLU A 803 -4.49 9.72 19.20
CA GLU A 803 -3.14 10.12 18.81
C GLU A 803 -3.17 11.33 17.86
N LYS A 804 -4.16 11.40 16.98
CA LYS A 804 -4.37 12.55 16.12
C LYS A 804 -4.70 13.81 16.92
N ALA A 805 -5.58 13.70 17.90
CA ALA A 805 -5.93 14.81 18.81
C ALA A 805 -4.71 15.32 19.57
N LYS A 806 -3.85 14.44 20.07
CA LYS A 806 -2.58 14.82 20.72
C LYS A 806 -1.67 15.61 19.78
N SER A 807 -1.55 15.19 18.52
CA SER A 807 -0.71 15.87 17.53
C SER A 807 -1.26 17.21 17.07
N LEU A 808 -2.53 17.49 17.33
CA LEU A 808 -3.28 18.68 16.95
C LEU A 808 -3.78 19.47 18.17
N THR A 809 -3.10 19.36 19.29
CA THR A 809 -3.42 20.11 20.52
C THR A 809 -3.58 21.61 20.22
N GLY A 810 -4.69 22.20 20.68
CA GLY A 810 -5.06 23.59 20.39
C GLY A 810 -5.84 23.81 19.09
N TYR A 811 -5.98 22.81 18.24
CA TYR A 811 -6.78 22.87 17.00
C TYR A 811 -8.04 22.00 17.07
N VAL A 812 -8.04 20.98 17.90
CA VAL A 812 -9.17 20.06 18.08
C VAL A 812 -9.48 19.89 19.56
N VAL A 813 -10.73 19.58 19.86
CA VAL A 813 -11.23 19.31 21.22
C VAL A 813 -11.40 17.79 21.34
N PRO A 814 -10.59 17.10 22.16
CA PRO A 814 -10.82 15.69 22.43
C PRO A 814 -12.05 15.54 23.34
N PHE A 815 -12.89 14.57 23.08
CA PHE A 815 -13.98 14.16 23.99
C PHE A 815 -13.95 12.64 24.18
N ASN A 816 -14.52 12.19 25.27
CA ASN A 816 -14.83 10.78 25.44
C ASN A 816 -16.36 10.59 25.43
N ALA A 817 -16.80 9.38 25.08
CA ALA A 817 -18.21 9.10 24.89
C ALA A 817 -19.07 9.24 26.16
N THR A 818 -18.49 9.35 27.35
CA THR A 818 -19.19 9.55 28.62
C THR A 818 -19.42 11.02 28.97
N GLU A 819 -18.74 11.94 28.28
CA GLU A 819 -18.85 13.38 28.52
C GLU A 819 -20.05 13.99 27.81
N ASN A 820 -20.62 15.07 28.37
CA ASN A 820 -21.73 15.79 27.76
C ASN A 820 -21.20 16.79 26.72
N ILE A 821 -20.58 16.27 25.65
CA ILE A 821 -20.00 17.08 24.58
C ILE A 821 -21.01 17.98 23.88
N VAL A 822 -22.29 17.63 23.88
CA VAL A 822 -23.35 18.40 23.20
C VAL A 822 -23.51 19.77 23.86
N GLU A 823 -23.48 19.87 25.19
CA GLU A 823 -23.54 21.16 25.88
C GLU A 823 -22.30 22.03 25.59
N GLN A 824 -21.14 21.45 25.51
CA GLN A 824 -19.93 22.17 25.11
C GLN A 824 -20.08 22.73 23.69
N ILE A 825 -20.53 21.92 22.72
CA ILE A 825 -20.77 22.36 21.35
C ILE A 825 -21.74 23.55 21.31
N LEU A 826 -22.86 23.47 22.07
CA LEU A 826 -23.88 24.52 22.10
C LEU A 826 -23.41 25.78 22.82
N ASN A 827 -22.51 25.66 23.80
CA ASN A 827 -21.93 26.83 24.47
C ASN A 827 -20.88 27.50 23.57
N GLU A 828 -20.13 26.74 22.84
CA GLU A 828 -19.13 27.27 21.90
C GLU A 828 -19.73 27.74 20.56
N THR A 829 -20.94 27.30 20.21
CA THR A 829 -21.67 27.67 19.00
C THR A 829 -23.13 27.99 19.38
N PRO A 830 -23.39 29.13 20.06
CA PRO A 830 -24.71 29.47 20.65
C PRO A 830 -25.85 29.57 19.63
N GLU A 831 -25.53 29.90 18.38
CA GLU A 831 -26.48 29.96 17.27
C GLU A 831 -27.19 28.64 16.96
N LEU A 832 -26.61 27.53 17.41
CA LEU A 832 -27.17 26.19 17.25
C LEU A 832 -28.28 25.87 18.25
N ARG A 833 -28.43 26.61 19.34
CA ARG A 833 -29.43 26.31 20.37
C ARG A 833 -30.84 26.46 19.85
N ASP A 834 -31.70 25.49 20.18
CA ASP A 834 -33.14 25.59 19.98
C ASP A 834 -33.76 26.34 21.18
N ILE A 835 -34.13 27.61 20.98
CA ILE A 835 -34.64 28.52 22.03
C ILE A 835 -35.99 28.03 22.57
N GLN A 836 -36.66 27.10 21.91
CA GLN A 836 -37.95 26.56 22.36
C GLN A 836 -37.85 25.45 23.41
N ASN A 837 -36.68 24.96 23.70
CA ASN A 837 -36.42 23.88 24.67
C ASN A 837 -35.47 24.27 25.82
N SER A 838 -35.29 25.56 26.10
CA SER A 838 -34.48 26.05 27.24
C SER A 838 -35.38 26.39 28.44
#